data_f66422cbc6bebe333c0996fa502cde5f
#
_entry.id   f66422cbc6bebe333c0996fa502cde5f
#
_cell.length_a   1.000
_cell.length_b   1.000
_cell.length_c   1.000
_cell.angle_alpha   90.00
_cell.angle_beta   90.00
_cell.angle_gamma   90.00
#
_symmetry.space_group_name_H-M   'P 1'
#
loop_
_entity.id
_entity.type
_entity.pdbx_description
1 polymer ?
#
loop_
_entity_poly.entity_id
_entity_poly.type
_entity_poly.pdbx_seq_one_letter_code
_entity_poly.pdbx_strand_id
1 'polypeptide(L)'
;MNSRVAALLLVLAIARPLAVQPAPATPARLALELQEYAAMPITADNANANTRAQLARVNFLRDEPGGRRFFVNDLNGPLYILDKRTKTFTTYLNFNGRAGRPGLFQRFTFELNFATGLTNVVFDPDYAKNGVFYTLHMEDPATDADAMPNAGVVAGLDLTGYTTTPAVPTPTVEGKIIQREMVLIEWTDRNPSNDTFEGTARELLRVQQPTPIHPLGEMTFNPTARRGDADWRVMYLGAGDAGSGEQRDARRLNPQRLDTIVGKILRIIPDLREHTGTSTVSENGRYRIPNDNPFAAVEGARKEIWAYGLRNPHRLTWDVDPAHPRTPTLFAFNIGLATWETIDIIHKGANYGYPLREGTQSMSSTNGIGPLPADDIIPIQISDTVAHGTIKPTYPVIEYPHSRDGGGDAMSSGYVYRGKLVPALRDKLVFGDITTGRVWYANRAEVIAADDGNASTLAPIHEMDADLRRITQEKYRERGGKGENLPGSGAIAGRGRVDFRFAMDNDGELYVLTKSDGMIRKVVGARTTTPPAATATANVTSAVDPLAAGKRAYDANCAACHGNLAQGAVKAGMTISIIEEQHGKQPPDLTDDQWDHGSSDAEIFAVIKRGLPPSMMAGYDGRLSDEDIRNVIQYLRSLHARQ
;
A
#
# COMPACT_ATOMS: atom_id res chain seq x y z
N MET A 1 14.21 -12.78 96.69
CA MET A 1 13.16 -13.69 96.22
C MET A 1 12.11 -12.81 95.58
N ASN A 2 12.22 -12.53 94.29
CA ASN A 2 11.29 -11.67 93.57
C ASN A 2 10.89 -12.38 92.26
N SER A 3 9.62 -12.80 92.19
CA SER A 3 9.00 -13.39 91.04
C SER A 3 8.61 -12.24 90.03
N ARG A 4 9.09 -12.32 88.79
CA ARG A 4 8.62 -11.47 87.70
C ARG A 4 7.59 -12.24 86.84
N VAL A 5 6.37 -11.74 86.84
CA VAL A 5 5.29 -12.19 85.93
C VAL A 5 5.48 -11.47 84.63
N ALA A 6 5.67 -12.22 83.52
CA ALA A 6 5.68 -11.67 82.18
C ALA A 6 4.25 -11.67 81.59
N ALA A 7 3.74 -10.49 81.27
CA ALA A 7 2.45 -10.32 80.58
C ALA A 7 2.70 -10.42 79.09
N LEU A 8 2.00 -11.35 78.40
CA LEU A 8 2.00 -11.55 76.96
C LEU A 8 0.90 -10.65 76.35
N LEU A 9 1.30 -9.62 75.61
CA LEU A 9 0.37 -8.78 74.86
C LEU A 9 0.12 -9.42 73.50
N LEU A 10 -1.10 -9.90 73.27
CA LEU A 10 -1.58 -10.42 71.99
C LEU A 10 -1.99 -9.22 71.12
N VAL A 11 -1.22 -8.91 70.05
CA VAL A 11 -1.59 -7.87 69.06
C VAL A 11 -2.45 -8.55 68.00
N LEU A 12 -3.75 -8.30 68.02
CA LEU A 12 -4.65 -8.63 66.90
C LEU A 12 -4.39 -7.68 65.73
N ALA A 13 -3.75 -8.18 64.67
CA ALA A 13 -3.66 -7.49 63.37
C ALA A 13 -5.00 -7.58 62.67
N ILE A 14 -5.75 -6.49 62.63
CA ILE A 14 -6.95 -6.36 61.80
C ILE A 14 -6.47 -6.16 60.36
N ALA A 15 -6.57 -7.20 59.51
CA ALA A 15 -6.34 -7.10 58.08
C ALA A 15 -7.45 -6.20 57.45
N ARG A 16 -7.08 -5.00 57.04
CA ARG A 16 -7.93 -4.19 56.18
C ARG A 16 -8.07 -4.87 54.83
N PRO A 17 -9.28 -5.01 54.22
CA PRO A 17 -9.42 -5.48 52.87
C PRO A 17 -8.72 -4.48 51.93
N LEU A 18 -7.78 -4.98 51.11
CA LEU A 18 -7.18 -4.23 50.00
C LEU A 18 -8.35 -3.79 49.08
N ALA A 19 -8.58 -2.50 48.99
CA ALA A 19 -9.49 -1.94 47.98
C ALA A 19 -8.92 -2.34 46.59
N VAL A 20 -9.69 -3.16 45.88
CA VAL A 20 -9.41 -3.47 44.47
C VAL A 20 -9.53 -2.14 43.72
N GLN A 21 -8.40 -1.60 43.26
CA GLN A 21 -8.44 -0.45 42.36
C GLN A 21 -9.24 -0.86 41.11
N PRO A 22 -10.22 -0.07 40.68
CA PRO A 22 -10.90 -0.34 39.43
C PRO A 22 -9.87 -0.37 38.32
N ALA A 23 -9.98 -1.37 37.44
CA ALA A 23 -9.13 -1.45 36.26
C ALA A 23 -9.18 -0.08 35.51
N PRO A 24 -8.06 0.40 34.98
CA PRO A 24 -8.03 1.65 34.26
C PRO A 24 -9.09 1.62 33.15
N ALA A 25 -9.94 2.64 33.09
CA ALA A 25 -10.98 2.73 32.08
C ALA A 25 -10.34 2.67 30.70
N THR A 26 -10.82 1.76 29.85
CA THR A 26 -10.37 1.67 28.46
C THR A 26 -10.56 3.03 27.80
N PRO A 27 -9.54 3.63 27.19
CA PRO A 27 -9.65 4.97 26.61
C PRO A 27 -10.75 4.99 25.54
N ALA A 28 -11.54 6.06 25.55
CA ALA A 28 -12.58 6.27 24.57
C ALA A 28 -11.97 6.32 23.16
N ARG A 29 -12.58 5.60 22.21
CA ARG A 29 -12.17 5.58 20.80
C ARG A 29 -13.11 6.44 19.95
N LEU A 30 -12.60 6.96 18.83
CA LEU A 30 -13.45 7.53 17.80
C LEU A 30 -13.99 6.40 16.92
N ALA A 31 -15.28 6.47 16.58
CA ALA A 31 -15.90 5.63 15.56
C ALA A 31 -16.33 6.50 14.39
N LEU A 32 -15.90 6.15 13.18
CA LEU A 32 -16.30 6.85 11.96
C LEU A 32 -17.74 6.51 11.58
N GLU A 33 -18.48 7.50 11.13
CA GLU A 33 -19.81 7.34 10.56
C GLU A 33 -19.70 7.42 9.04
N LEU A 34 -20.03 6.31 8.38
CA LEU A 34 -19.90 6.13 6.94
C LEU A 34 -21.28 6.08 6.28
N GLN A 35 -21.45 6.89 5.23
CA GLN A 35 -22.63 6.88 4.38
C GLN A 35 -22.28 6.30 3.02
N GLU A 36 -23.07 5.37 2.49
CA GLU A 36 -22.95 4.92 1.10
C GLU A 36 -23.11 6.13 0.16
N TYR A 37 -22.14 6.31 -0.74
CA TYR A 37 -22.13 7.43 -1.65
C TYR A 37 -22.43 7.01 -3.08
N ALA A 38 -21.72 5.98 -3.58
CA ALA A 38 -21.93 5.41 -4.91
C ALA A 38 -21.43 3.96 -4.98
N ALA A 39 -22.08 3.15 -5.82
CA ALA A 39 -21.67 1.79 -6.11
C ALA A 39 -21.03 1.75 -7.51
N MET A 40 -19.77 1.30 -7.59
CA MET A 40 -19.03 1.16 -8.87
C MET A 40 -19.72 0.14 -9.78
N PRO A 41 -19.64 0.29 -11.11
CA PRO A 41 -19.93 -0.81 -12.02
C PRO A 41 -19.07 -2.04 -11.66
N ILE A 42 -19.67 -3.23 -11.72
CA ILE A 42 -18.93 -4.48 -11.45
C ILE A 42 -18.08 -4.80 -12.68
N THR A 43 -16.76 -4.87 -12.47
CA THR A 43 -15.76 -5.13 -13.53
C THR A 43 -15.01 -6.43 -13.32
N ALA A 44 -15.29 -7.17 -12.24
CA ALA A 44 -14.71 -8.48 -11.98
C ALA A 44 -15.04 -9.46 -13.12
N ASP A 45 -14.02 -10.09 -13.69
CA ASP A 45 -14.14 -11.01 -14.84
C ASP A 45 -14.89 -12.29 -14.53
N ASN A 46 -15.11 -12.60 -13.32
CA ASN A 46 -16.01 -13.61 -12.82
C ASN A 46 -16.27 -13.30 -11.37
N ALA A 47 -17.52 -13.25 -11.01
CA ALA A 47 -17.94 -13.41 -9.62
C ALA A 47 -17.50 -14.78 -9.04
N ASN A 48 -16.57 -15.47 -9.67
CA ASN A 48 -15.90 -16.67 -9.15
C ASN A 48 -14.89 -16.26 -8.11
N ALA A 49 -15.44 -15.81 -7.03
CA ALA A 49 -14.76 -15.34 -5.86
C ALA A 49 -14.12 -16.47 -5.03
N ASN A 50 -13.78 -17.59 -5.63
CA ASN A 50 -13.00 -18.61 -4.92
C ASN A 50 -11.59 -18.11 -4.55
N THR A 51 -11.18 -16.98 -5.11
CA THR A 51 -9.83 -16.50 -4.86
C THR A 51 -9.78 -15.10 -4.27
N ARG A 52 -10.65 -14.15 -4.67
CA ARG A 52 -10.40 -12.74 -4.33
C ARG A 52 -11.69 -11.94 -4.37
N ALA A 53 -12.18 -11.55 -3.21
CA ALA A 53 -13.37 -10.73 -3.06
C ALA A 53 -13.14 -9.31 -3.61
N GLN A 54 -13.24 -9.11 -4.93
CA GLN A 54 -13.11 -7.81 -5.57
C GLN A 54 -14.16 -7.67 -6.67
N LEU A 55 -15.22 -6.91 -6.41
CA LEU A 55 -16.28 -6.67 -7.40
C LEU A 55 -15.91 -5.54 -8.38
N ALA A 56 -15.20 -4.52 -7.90
CA ALA A 56 -14.65 -3.44 -8.72
C ALA A 56 -13.38 -2.92 -8.05
N ARG A 57 -12.31 -2.75 -8.83
CA ARG A 57 -10.99 -2.43 -8.27
C ARG A 57 -10.75 -0.92 -8.22
N VAL A 58 -11.68 -0.18 -7.58
CA VAL A 58 -11.58 1.28 -7.38
C VAL A 58 -10.27 1.64 -6.68
N ASN A 59 -9.50 2.55 -7.27
CA ASN A 59 -8.19 2.91 -6.74
C ASN A 59 -8.07 4.38 -6.33
N PHE A 60 -8.63 5.29 -7.10
CA PHE A 60 -8.72 6.72 -6.81
C PHE A 60 -10.12 7.26 -7.04
N LEU A 61 -10.48 8.24 -6.24
CA LEU A 61 -11.58 9.17 -6.44
C LEU A 61 -10.94 10.56 -6.49
N ARG A 62 -10.88 11.16 -7.67
CA ARG A 62 -10.30 12.49 -7.87
C ARG A 62 -11.39 13.50 -8.10
N ASP A 63 -11.44 14.50 -7.26
CA ASP A 63 -12.33 15.63 -7.48
C ASP A 63 -11.82 16.46 -8.65
N GLU A 64 -12.70 16.70 -9.64
CA GLU A 64 -12.36 17.56 -10.76
C GLU A 64 -12.07 18.99 -10.28
N PRO A 65 -11.06 19.68 -10.81
CA PRO A 65 -10.87 21.10 -10.57
C PRO A 65 -12.16 21.87 -10.93
N GLY A 66 -12.77 22.52 -9.93
CA GLY A 66 -14.12 23.11 -10.05
C GLY A 66 -15.23 22.32 -9.36
N GLY A 67 -14.97 21.09 -8.94
CA GLY A 67 -15.80 20.32 -8.00
C GLY A 67 -17.11 19.78 -8.52
N ARG A 68 -17.36 19.79 -9.84
CA ARG A 68 -18.63 19.36 -10.44
C ARG A 68 -18.84 17.85 -10.40
N ARG A 69 -17.78 17.06 -10.65
CA ARG A 69 -17.81 15.60 -10.78
C ARG A 69 -16.51 14.99 -10.25
N PHE A 70 -16.53 13.68 -10.00
CA PHE A 70 -15.34 12.91 -9.72
C PHE A 70 -14.86 12.14 -10.95
N PHE A 71 -13.55 11.99 -11.07
CA PHE A 71 -12.93 10.97 -11.90
C PHE A 71 -12.54 9.79 -11.03
N VAL A 72 -12.97 8.60 -11.44
CA VAL A 72 -12.80 7.37 -10.67
C VAL A 72 -12.16 6.32 -11.55
N ASN A 73 -10.95 5.87 -11.22
CA ASN A 73 -10.34 4.78 -11.97
C ASN A 73 -10.60 3.43 -11.32
N ASP A 74 -10.87 2.45 -12.17
CA ASP A 74 -10.84 1.03 -11.85
C ASP A 74 -9.53 0.43 -12.38
N LEU A 75 -8.80 -0.28 -11.55
CA LEU A 75 -7.56 -0.96 -11.96
C LEU A 75 -7.79 -1.96 -13.11
N ASN A 76 -9.03 -2.42 -13.34
CA ASN A 76 -9.38 -3.30 -14.45
C ASN A 76 -9.44 -2.58 -15.81
N GLY A 77 -9.24 -1.26 -15.84
CA GLY A 77 -9.06 -0.46 -17.06
C GLY A 77 -9.99 0.73 -17.24
N PRO A 78 -11.24 0.73 -16.78
CA PRO A 78 -12.10 1.88 -16.95
C PRO A 78 -11.67 3.09 -16.12
N LEU A 79 -11.72 4.27 -16.72
CA LEU A 79 -11.75 5.57 -16.08
C LEU A 79 -13.17 6.11 -16.21
N TYR A 80 -13.82 6.34 -15.09
CA TYR A 80 -15.19 6.82 -15.02
C TYR A 80 -15.27 8.28 -14.62
N ILE A 81 -16.30 8.95 -15.11
CA ILE A 81 -16.85 10.15 -14.50
C ILE A 81 -17.99 9.72 -13.58
N LEU A 82 -17.98 10.20 -12.34
CA LEU A 82 -19.06 10.07 -11.37
C LEU A 82 -19.69 11.44 -11.13
N ASP A 83 -20.92 11.61 -11.59
CA ASP A 83 -21.70 12.82 -11.32
C ASP A 83 -22.04 12.93 -9.83
N LYS A 84 -21.65 14.02 -9.18
CA LYS A 84 -21.83 14.20 -7.74
C LYS A 84 -23.29 14.32 -7.29
N ARG A 85 -24.19 14.75 -8.20
CA ARG A 85 -25.61 14.95 -7.90
C ARG A 85 -26.41 13.66 -8.10
N THR A 86 -26.24 13.01 -9.26
CA THR A 86 -27.04 11.81 -9.63
C THR A 86 -26.43 10.51 -9.14
N LYS A 87 -25.13 10.51 -8.78
CA LYS A 87 -24.34 9.32 -8.41
C LYS A 87 -24.23 8.30 -9.54
N THR A 88 -24.36 8.73 -10.77
CA THR A 88 -24.25 7.90 -11.96
C THR A 88 -22.82 7.89 -12.50
N PHE A 89 -22.40 6.75 -13.02
CA PHE A 89 -21.10 6.56 -13.66
C PHE A 89 -21.24 6.60 -15.18
N THR A 90 -20.37 7.36 -15.82
CA THR A 90 -20.16 7.33 -17.27
C THR A 90 -18.73 6.89 -17.56
N THR A 91 -18.53 5.91 -18.44
CA THR A 91 -17.18 5.52 -18.88
C THR A 91 -16.61 6.64 -19.74
N TYR A 92 -15.53 7.27 -19.26
CA TYR A 92 -14.85 8.35 -19.97
C TYR A 92 -13.77 7.80 -20.91
N LEU A 93 -12.91 6.92 -20.41
CA LEU A 93 -11.94 6.14 -21.17
C LEU A 93 -11.93 4.70 -20.65
N ASN A 94 -11.67 3.74 -21.53
CA ASN A 94 -11.41 2.36 -21.13
C ASN A 94 -10.05 1.91 -21.64
N PHE A 95 -9.12 1.65 -20.74
CA PHE A 95 -7.74 1.26 -21.06
C PHE A 95 -7.63 -0.22 -21.48
N ASN A 96 -8.55 -1.08 -21.04
CA ASN A 96 -8.43 -2.52 -21.18
C ASN A 96 -8.83 -3.02 -22.58
N GLY A 97 -7.87 -3.06 -23.49
CA GLY A 97 -7.98 -3.71 -24.79
C GLY A 97 -7.49 -5.16 -24.83
N ARG A 98 -7.09 -5.73 -23.67
CA ARG A 98 -6.55 -7.09 -23.55
C ARG A 98 -7.52 -8.14 -24.10
N ALA A 99 -6.99 -9.11 -24.82
CA ALA A 99 -7.74 -10.24 -25.36
C ALA A 99 -8.94 -9.84 -26.23
N GLY A 100 -8.80 -8.78 -27.03
CA GLY A 100 -9.83 -8.31 -27.97
C GLY A 100 -10.98 -7.52 -27.33
N ARG A 101 -10.85 -7.10 -26.07
CA ARG A 101 -11.81 -6.21 -25.43
C ARG A 101 -11.82 -4.81 -26.10
N PRO A 102 -12.95 -4.11 -26.06
CA PRO A 102 -13.05 -2.76 -26.62
C PRO A 102 -12.40 -1.73 -25.68
N GLY A 103 -11.07 -1.71 -25.64
CA GLY A 103 -10.28 -0.76 -24.85
C GLY A 103 -9.08 -0.23 -25.64
N LEU A 104 -8.46 0.81 -25.09
CA LEU A 104 -7.41 1.58 -25.77
C LEU A 104 -6.13 0.78 -26.02
N PHE A 105 -5.68 -0.02 -25.04
CA PHE A 105 -4.37 -0.65 -25.10
C PHE A 105 -4.48 -2.17 -25.12
N GLN A 106 -4.04 -2.80 -26.20
CA GLN A 106 -4.05 -4.26 -26.33
C GLN A 106 -3.03 -4.93 -25.38
N ARG A 107 -1.92 -4.24 -25.08
CA ARG A 107 -0.91 -4.67 -24.10
C ARG A 107 -1.31 -4.44 -22.65
N PHE A 108 -2.45 -3.80 -22.39
CA PHE A 108 -2.93 -3.55 -21.03
C PHE A 108 -2.95 -4.84 -20.20
N THR A 109 -2.42 -4.77 -18.98
CA THR A 109 -2.41 -5.92 -18.08
C THR A 109 -2.56 -5.50 -16.63
N PHE A 110 -2.93 -6.44 -15.79
CA PHE A 110 -2.99 -6.26 -14.34
C PHE A 110 -2.83 -7.60 -13.62
N GLU A 111 -2.39 -7.53 -12.37
CA GLU A 111 -2.38 -8.65 -11.43
C GLU A 111 -3.43 -8.42 -10.36
N LEU A 112 -4.23 -9.44 -10.09
CA LEU A 112 -5.20 -9.39 -8.98
C LEU A 112 -4.45 -9.29 -7.65
N ASN A 113 -5.06 -8.65 -6.65
CA ASN A 113 -4.51 -8.31 -5.32
C ASN A 113 -3.43 -7.23 -5.27
N PHE A 114 -2.89 -6.81 -6.40
CA PHE A 114 -1.94 -5.71 -6.45
C PHE A 114 -2.59 -4.44 -7.01
N ALA A 115 -1.97 -3.29 -6.78
CA ALA A 115 -2.44 -2.03 -7.35
C ALA A 115 -1.88 -1.84 -8.76
N THR A 116 -2.20 -2.78 -9.67
CA THR A 116 -1.75 -2.83 -11.06
C THR A 116 -2.92 -2.72 -12.03
N GLY A 117 -2.67 -2.32 -13.25
CA GLY A 117 -3.67 -2.00 -14.27
C GLY A 117 -3.70 -0.50 -14.55
N LEU A 118 -4.85 0.14 -14.58
CA LEU A 118 -4.96 1.61 -14.60
C LEU A 118 -4.72 2.14 -13.18
N THR A 119 -3.46 2.45 -12.87
CA THR A 119 -3.04 2.70 -11.48
C THR A 119 -3.39 4.09 -10.97
N ASN A 120 -3.38 5.11 -11.84
CA ASN A 120 -3.58 6.50 -11.41
C ASN A 120 -4.24 7.38 -12.46
N VAL A 121 -4.87 8.47 -11.98
CA VAL A 121 -5.30 9.62 -12.74
C VAL A 121 -5.05 10.89 -11.91
N VAL A 122 -4.50 11.95 -12.52
CA VAL A 122 -4.32 13.25 -11.89
C VAL A 122 -4.55 14.38 -12.89
N PHE A 123 -5.12 15.49 -12.42
CA PHE A 123 -5.34 16.68 -13.24
C PHE A 123 -4.11 17.59 -13.22
N ASP A 124 -3.84 18.20 -14.37
CA ASP A 124 -2.93 19.35 -14.46
C ASP A 124 -3.45 20.50 -13.57
N PRO A 125 -2.59 21.27 -12.89
CA PRO A 125 -3.03 22.42 -12.09
C PRO A 125 -3.86 23.46 -12.84
N ASP A 126 -3.70 23.56 -14.17
CA ASP A 126 -4.49 24.43 -15.05
C ASP A 126 -5.60 23.69 -15.83
N TYR A 127 -5.98 22.45 -15.40
CA TYR A 127 -6.96 21.59 -16.09
C TYR A 127 -8.22 22.33 -16.55
N ALA A 128 -8.77 23.19 -15.69
CA ALA A 128 -9.98 23.95 -16.02
C ALA A 128 -9.85 24.83 -17.28
N LYS A 129 -8.60 25.16 -17.69
CA LYS A 129 -8.31 25.97 -18.89
C LYS A 129 -7.75 25.17 -20.04
N ASN A 130 -6.95 24.13 -19.74
CA ASN A 130 -6.18 23.41 -20.76
C ASN A 130 -6.71 21.98 -21.02
N GLY A 131 -7.62 21.47 -20.19
CA GLY A 131 -8.17 20.12 -20.32
C GLY A 131 -7.15 19.00 -20.13
N VAL A 132 -5.96 19.30 -19.56
CA VAL A 132 -4.88 18.33 -19.44
C VAL A 132 -5.01 17.50 -18.16
N PHE A 133 -4.91 16.19 -18.32
CA PHE A 133 -4.79 15.24 -17.20
C PHE A 133 -3.82 14.13 -17.57
N TYR A 134 -3.39 13.38 -16.55
CA TYR A 134 -2.37 12.34 -16.70
C TYR A 134 -2.89 11.02 -16.16
N THR A 135 -2.47 9.90 -16.78
CA THR A 135 -2.78 8.56 -16.33
C THR A 135 -1.54 7.69 -16.29
N LEU A 136 -1.54 6.72 -15.37
CA LEU A 136 -0.57 5.63 -15.33
C LEU A 136 -1.29 4.30 -15.54
N HIS A 137 -0.76 3.47 -16.44
CA HIS A 137 -1.24 2.11 -16.62
C HIS A 137 -0.11 1.13 -16.84
N MET A 138 -0.40 -0.16 -16.67
CA MET A 138 0.54 -1.26 -16.84
C MET A 138 0.30 -1.99 -18.16
N GLU A 139 1.39 -2.29 -18.86
CA GLU A 139 1.42 -3.10 -20.09
C GLU A 139 2.27 -4.35 -19.94
N ASP A 140 1.93 -5.37 -20.69
CA ASP A 140 2.74 -6.57 -20.86
C ASP A 140 3.51 -6.48 -22.20
N PRO A 141 4.84 -6.23 -22.18
CA PRO A 141 5.63 -6.12 -23.40
C PRO A 141 5.73 -7.44 -24.18
N ALA A 142 5.43 -8.59 -23.55
CA ALA A 142 5.41 -9.89 -24.23
C ALA A 142 4.14 -10.13 -25.05
N THR A 143 3.11 -9.30 -24.88
CA THR A 143 1.90 -9.40 -25.70
C THR A 143 2.21 -9.01 -27.14
N ASP A 144 1.92 -9.92 -28.09
CA ASP A 144 2.07 -9.69 -29.53
C ASP A 144 0.99 -8.71 -30.04
N ALA A 145 1.20 -7.44 -29.76
CA ALA A 145 0.31 -6.36 -30.14
C ALA A 145 1.07 -5.03 -30.16
N ASP A 146 0.51 -4.06 -30.88
CA ASP A 146 1.03 -2.69 -30.90
C ASP A 146 0.89 -2.03 -29.50
N ALA A 147 1.88 -1.26 -29.11
CA ALA A 147 1.83 -0.40 -27.92
C ALA A 147 1.03 0.91 -28.15
N MET A 148 0.62 1.17 -29.40
CA MET A 148 -0.22 2.34 -29.73
C MET A 148 -1.63 2.17 -29.17
N PRO A 149 -2.26 3.25 -28.68
CA PRO A 149 -3.66 3.20 -28.31
C PRO A 149 -4.55 2.99 -29.53
N ASN A 150 -5.63 2.24 -29.37
CA ASN A 150 -6.63 2.03 -30.42
C ASN A 150 -7.61 3.21 -30.47
N ALA A 151 -7.43 4.12 -31.43
CA ALA A 151 -8.33 5.27 -31.62
C ALA A 151 -9.77 4.86 -31.96
N GLY A 152 -9.99 3.67 -32.54
CA GLY A 152 -11.32 3.22 -32.94
C GLY A 152 -12.31 2.99 -31.80
N VAL A 153 -11.84 2.96 -30.54
CA VAL A 153 -12.69 2.74 -29.37
C VAL A 153 -13.15 4.03 -28.69
N VAL A 154 -12.58 5.19 -29.08
CA VAL A 154 -12.94 6.51 -28.54
C VAL A 154 -13.10 7.47 -29.72
N ALA A 155 -14.35 7.78 -30.11
CA ALA A 155 -14.65 8.52 -31.32
C ALA A 155 -13.98 9.92 -31.41
N GLY A 156 -13.70 10.54 -30.27
CA GLY A 156 -13.06 11.86 -30.21
C GLY A 156 -11.54 11.84 -30.07
N LEU A 157 -10.90 10.67 -30.03
CA LEU A 157 -9.46 10.54 -29.84
C LEU A 157 -8.69 10.75 -31.15
N ASP A 158 -7.83 11.75 -31.15
CA ASP A 158 -6.90 12.08 -32.23
C ASP A 158 -5.48 11.66 -31.81
N LEU A 159 -4.93 10.67 -32.52
CA LEU A 159 -3.58 10.15 -32.32
C LEU A 159 -2.56 10.73 -33.31
N THR A 160 -2.91 11.78 -34.03
CA THR A 160 -1.94 12.46 -34.92
C THR A 160 -0.73 12.91 -34.11
N GLY A 161 0.45 12.39 -34.46
CA GLY A 161 1.69 12.69 -33.75
C GLY A 161 1.92 11.88 -32.46
N TYR A 162 1.02 10.96 -32.10
CA TYR A 162 1.33 10.00 -31.02
C TYR A 162 2.46 9.08 -31.45
N THR A 163 3.41 8.88 -30.56
CA THR A 163 4.47 7.86 -30.70
C THR A 163 4.80 7.31 -29.33
N THR A 164 5.17 6.04 -29.27
CA THR A 164 5.69 5.41 -28.06
C THR A 164 7.07 5.94 -27.69
N THR A 165 7.43 5.86 -26.43
CA THR A 165 8.77 6.22 -25.95
C THR A 165 9.62 4.97 -25.73
N PRO A 166 10.95 5.06 -25.85
CA PRO A 166 11.83 4.01 -25.37
C PRO A 166 11.61 3.75 -23.89
N ALA A 167 11.53 2.49 -23.50
CA ALA A 167 11.36 2.13 -22.10
C ALA A 167 12.64 2.46 -21.30
N VAL A 168 12.50 3.20 -20.20
CA VAL A 168 13.59 3.42 -19.24
C VAL A 168 13.93 2.07 -18.60
N PRO A 169 15.18 1.60 -18.71
CA PRO A 169 15.55 0.30 -18.19
C PRO A 169 15.57 0.28 -16.65
N THR A 170 15.19 -0.84 -16.08
CA THR A 170 15.42 -1.16 -14.68
C THR A 170 16.46 -2.28 -14.60
N PRO A 171 17.54 -2.13 -13.82
CA PRO A 171 18.57 -3.17 -13.72
C PRO A 171 17.99 -4.52 -13.30
N THR A 172 18.35 -5.56 -14.03
CA THR A 172 17.99 -6.95 -13.78
C THR A 172 19.24 -7.82 -13.79
N VAL A 173 19.11 -9.12 -13.69
CA VAL A 173 20.22 -10.08 -13.71
C VAL A 173 20.06 -11.05 -14.87
N GLU A 174 21.16 -11.69 -15.25
CA GLU A 174 21.17 -12.66 -16.33
C GLU A 174 20.10 -13.75 -16.13
N GLY A 175 19.40 -14.10 -17.19
CA GLY A 175 18.31 -15.09 -17.18
C GLY A 175 16.97 -14.58 -16.63
N LYS A 176 16.88 -13.31 -16.21
CA LYS A 176 15.62 -12.68 -15.80
C LYS A 176 15.12 -11.70 -16.85
N ILE A 177 13.84 -11.75 -17.11
CA ILE A 177 13.17 -10.90 -18.11
C ILE A 177 12.47 -9.72 -17.46
N ILE A 178 12.24 -8.68 -18.24
CA ILE A 178 11.31 -7.59 -17.87
C ILE A 178 9.89 -8.11 -18.10
N GLN A 179 9.12 -8.15 -17.03
CA GLN A 179 7.78 -8.75 -17.07
C GLN A 179 6.69 -7.75 -17.43
N ARG A 180 6.87 -6.48 -17.09
CA ARG A 180 5.85 -5.44 -17.27
C ARG A 180 6.50 -4.11 -17.65
N GLU A 181 5.66 -3.20 -18.14
CA GLU A 181 6.02 -1.80 -18.36
C GLU A 181 4.95 -0.89 -17.75
N MET A 182 5.37 0.19 -17.11
CA MET A 182 4.48 1.26 -16.67
C MET A 182 4.52 2.40 -17.65
N VAL A 183 3.36 2.90 -18.06
CA VAL A 183 3.21 3.91 -19.09
C VAL A 183 2.49 5.13 -18.54
N LEU A 184 3.15 6.29 -18.59
CA LEU A 184 2.61 7.61 -18.24
C LEU A 184 2.14 8.32 -19.51
N ILE A 185 0.86 8.64 -19.55
CA ILE A 185 0.23 9.34 -20.68
C ILE A 185 -0.35 10.68 -20.23
N GLU A 186 -0.08 11.72 -21.00
CA GLU A 186 -0.77 13.00 -20.97
C GLU A 186 -1.94 12.97 -21.95
N TRP A 187 -3.10 13.34 -21.47
CA TRP A 187 -4.34 13.53 -22.26
C TRP A 187 -4.69 15.00 -22.29
N THR A 188 -5.11 15.48 -23.43
CA THR A 188 -5.64 16.83 -23.57
C THR A 188 -7.06 16.75 -24.12
N ASP A 189 -8.05 16.97 -23.26
CA ASP A 189 -9.45 17.05 -23.67
C ASP A 189 -9.76 18.47 -24.15
N ARG A 190 -10.28 18.57 -25.37
CA ARG A 190 -10.68 19.86 -25.96
C ARG A 190 -11.98 20.41 -25.40
N ASN A 191 -12.79 19.57 -24.76
CA ASN A 191 -14.07 19.94 -24.18
C ASN A 191 -14.31 19.28 -22.80
N PRO A 192 -13.54 19.63 -21.78
CA PRO A 192 -13.65 19.02 -20.46
C PRO A 192 -14.97 19.34 -19.74
N SER A 193 -15.89 20.08 -20.37
CA SER A 193 -17.19 20.39 -19.79
C SER A 193 -18.26 19.32 -20.00
N ASN A 194 -18.04 18.38 -20.93
CA ASN A 194 -18.94 17.24 -21.18
C ASN A 194 -18.40 15.94 -20.53
N ASP A 195 -19.07 14.81 -20.74
CA ASP A 195 -18.72 13.51 -20.16
C ASP A 195 -18.11 12.54 -21.21
N THR A 196 -17.66 13.07 -22.36
CA THR A 196 -17.00 12.32 -23.43
C THR A 196 -15.62 12.89 -23.70
N PHE A 197 -14.65 12.03 -23.98
CA PHE A 197 -13.30 12.47 -24.32
C PHE A 197 -13.23 12.89 -25.80
N GLU A 198 -12.73 14.09 -26.03
CA GLU A 198 -12.48 14.65 -27.37
C GLU A 198 -11.10 15.32 -27.38
N GLY A 199 -10.07 14.61 -27.81
CA GLY A 199 -8.75 15.23 -27.70
C GLY A 199 -7.60 14.39 -28.18
N THR A 200 -6.44 14.68 -27.65
CA THR A 200 -5.17 14.05 -28.02
C THR A 200 -4.54 13.33 -26.84
N ALA A 201 -3.65 12.39 -27.15
CA ALA A 201 -2.82 11.70 -26.17
C ALA A 201 -1.34 11.84 -26.53
N ARG A 202 -0.47 11.87 -25.51
CA ARG A 202 0.98 11.91 -25.66
C ARG A 202 1.63 11.04 -24.60
N GLU A 203 2.40 10.02 -25.01
CA GLU A 203 3.17 9.22 -24.07
C GLU A 203 4.37 10.05 -23.58
N LEU A 204 4.52 10.13 -22.24
CA LEU A 204 5.60 10.88 -21.61
C LEU A 204 6.76 9.99 -21.19
N LEU A 205 6.43 8.85 -20.60
CA LEU A 205 7.43 7.99 -19.96
C LEU A 205 6.93 6.54 -19.98
N ARG A 206 7.82 5.62 -20.32
CA ARG A 206 7.67 4.17 -20.21
C ARG A 206 8.79 3.62 -19.34
N VAL A 207 8.49 2.76 -18.38
CA VAL A 207 9.44 2.24 -17.41
C VAL A 207 9.36 0.73 -17.35
N GLN A 208 10.49 0.07 -17.52
CA GLN A 208 10.58 -1.37 -17.37
C GLN A 208 10.37 -1.80 -15.92
N GLN A 209 9.63 -2.88 -15.74
CA GLN A 209 9.39 -3.50 -14.44
C GLN A 209 9.79 -4.98 -14.47
N PRO A 210 10.81 -5.38 -13.70
CA PRO A 210 11.26 -6.77 -13.68
C PRO A 210 10.21 -7.72 -13.07
N THR A 211 9.28 -7.22 -12.26
CA THR A 211 8.18 -8.00 -11.71
C THR A 211 6.84 -7.24 -11.84
N PRO A 212 5.68 -7.91 -11.70
CA PRO A 212 4.39 -7.23 -11.83
C PRO A 212 3.94 -6.45 -10.59
N ILE A 213 4.75 -6.34 -9.53
CA ILE A 213 4.36 -5.70 -8.27
C ILE A 213 5.09 -4.37 -8.05
N HIS A 214 4.59 -3.59 -7.10
CA HIS A 214 5.11 -2.27 -6.71
C HIS A 214 5.35 -1.35 -7.92
N PRO A 215 4.31 -1.09 -8.73
CA PRO A 215 4.43 -0.24 -9.91
C PRO A 215 4.67 1.23 -9.54
N LEU A 216 4.83 2.07 -10.55
CA LEU A 216 4.65 3.49 -10.39
C LEU A 216 3.26 3.75 -9.78
N GLY A 217 3.22 4.52 -8.70
CA GLY A 217 2.05 4.71 -7.86
C GLY A 217 1.37 6.06 -8.07
N GLU A 218 1.34 6.89 -7.04
CA GLU A 218 0.67 8.18 -7.09
C GLU A 218 1.46 9.23 -7.84
N MET A 219 0.72 9.99 -8.67
CA MET A 219 1.15 11.26 -9.23
C MET A 219 0.47 12.41 -8.51
N THR A 220 1.18 13.48 -8.23
CA THR A 220 0.62 14.66 -7.57
C THR A 220 1.38 15.92 -7.95
N PHE A 221 0.71 17.07 -7.83
CA PHE A 221 1.29 18.39 -7.99
C PHE A 221 1.21 19.14 -6.66
N ASN A 222 2.15 20.03 -6.40
CA ASN A 222 2.07 20.92 -5.25
C ASN A 222 0.82 21.82 -5.36
N PRO A 223 -0.18 21.66 -4.48
CA PRO A 223 -1.46 22.37 -4.62
C PRO A 223 -1.36 23.88 -4.31
N THR A 224 -0.24 24.32 -3.75
CA THR A 224 -0.03 25.73 -3.38
C THR A 224 0.84 26.48 -4.39
N ALA A 225 1.45 25.76 -5.34
CA ALA A 225 2.27 26.36 -6.37
C ALA A 225 1.41 27.22 -7.32
N ARG A 226 1.94 28.36 -7.69
CA ARG A 226 1.31 29.32 -8.59
C ARG A 226 2.19 29.55 -9.80
N ARG A 227 1.62 30.06 -10.87
CA ARG A 227 2.38 30.45 -12.06
C ARG A 227 3.54 31.39 -11.68
N GLY A 228 4.76 30.99 -12.06
CA GLY A 228 6.01 31.65 -11.73
C GLY A 228 6.76 31.07 -10.53
N ASP A 229 6.13 30.23 -9.71
CA ASP A 229 6.84 29.47 -8.67
C ASP A 229 7.68 28.35 -9.30
N ALA A 230 8.79 27.98 -8.67
CA ALA A 230 9.67 26.90 -9.13
C ALA A 230 8.98 25.52 -9.18
N ASP A 231 7.89 25.36 -8.44
CA ASP A 231 7.12 24.12 -8.34
C ASP A 231 5.80 24.15 -9.13
N TRP A 232 5.57 25.22 -9.92
CA TRP A 232 4.38 25.34 -10.77
C TRP A 232 4.36 24.24 -11.84
N ARG A 233 3.27 23.44 -11.89
CA ARG A 233 3.09 22.33 -12.83
C ARG A 233 4.26 21.32 -12.81
N VAL A 234 4.92 21.17 -11.66
CA VAL A 234 5.92 20.14 -11.42
C VAL A 234 5.26 18.95 -10.77
N MET A 235 5.35 17.81 -11.43
CA MET A 235 4.76 16.55 -10.99
C MET A 235 5.72 15.78 -10.09
N TYR A 236 5.22 15.34 -8.95
CA TYR A 236 5.85 14.34 -8.08
C TYR A 236 5.23 12.98 -8.35
N LEU A 237 6.05 11.96 -8.47
CA LEU A 237 5.62 10.61 -8.82
C LEU A 237 6.29 9.60 -7.89
N GLY A 238 5.48 8.84 -7.13
CA GLY A 238 5.95 7.71 -6.34
C GLY A 238 6.25 6.51 -7.26
N ALA A 239 7.47 6.05 -7.24
CA ALA A 239 7.90 4.87 -7.98
C ALA A 239 8.23 3.75 -7.00
N GLY A 240 7.44 2.68 -7.00
CA GLY A 240 7.74 1.47 -6.24
C GLY A 240 9.02 0.81 -6.73
N ASP A 241 9.56 -0.11 -5.97
CA ASP A 241 10.82 -0.79 -6.27
C ASP A 241 10.70 -1.86 -7.37
N ALA A 242 9.51 -2.03 -7.96
CA ALA A 242 9.19 -3.08 -8.93
C ALA A 242 9.50 -4.50 -8.42
N GLY A 243 9.36 -4.73 -7.09
CA GLY A 243 9.70 -5.98 -6.43
C GLY A 243 11.19 -6.28 -6.35
N SER A 244 12.04 -5.31 -6.69
CA SER A 244 13.49 -5.49 -6.71
C SER A 244 14.08 -5.72 -5.33
N GLY A 245 13.65 -4.94 -4.33
CA GLY A 245 14.19 -5.00 -2.98
C GLY A 245 13.88 -6.30 -2.23
N GLU A 246 12.96 -7.11 -2.72
CA GLU A 246 12.65 -8.45 -2.20
C GLU A 246 13.60 -9.53 -2.72
N GLN A 247 14.33 -9.26 -3.81
CA GLN A 247 15.22 -10.21 -4.46
C GLN A 247 16.45 -10.49 -3.59
N ARG A 248 17.08 -11.65 -3.83
CA ARG A 248 18.30 -12.07 -3.13
C ARG A 248 19.55 -12.01 -4.01
N ASP A 249 19.49 -11.18 -5.04
CA ASP A 249 20.56 -10.91 -5.98
C ASP A 249 20.83 -9.41 -6.11
N ALA A 250 21.61 -9.00 -7.12
CA ALA A 250 22.00 -7.60 -7.32
C ALA A 250 20.82 -6.64 -7.49
N ARG A 251 19.65 -7.11 -7.93
CA ARG A 251 18.43 -6.30 -8.06
C ARG A 251 17.98 -5.71 -6.73
N ARG A 252 18.27 -6.39 -5.62
CA ARG A 252 17.87 -5.95 -4.28
C ARG A 252 18.25 -4.49 -4.00
N LEU A 253 19.38 -4.03 -4.52
CA LEU A 253 19.86 -2.68 -4.29
C LEU A 253 19.25 -1.62 -5.23
N ASN A 254 18.40 -1.98 -6.17
CA ASN A 254 17.77 -0.99 -7.07
C ASN A 254 17.13 0.19 -6.34
N PRO A 255 16.44 0.05 -5.19
CA PRO A 255 15.91 1.20 -4.44
C PRO A 255 17.01 2.17 -3.96
N GLN A 256 18.23 1.69 -3.72
CA GLN A 256 19.38 2.52 -3.30
C GLN A 256 20.15 3.14 -4.47
N ARG A 257 20.12 2.53 -5.66
CA ARG A 257 20.89 2.96 -6.83
C ARG A 257 20.28 4.21 -7.46
N LEU A 258 21.11 5.16 -7.79
CA LEU A 258 20.70 6.40 -8.45
C LEU A 258 20.63 6.31 -9.99
N ASP A 259 21.16 5.24 -10.59
CA ASP A 259 21.07 4.97 -12.04
C ASP A 259 19.73 4.38 -12.49
N THR A 260 18.80 4.16 -11.56
CA THR A 260 17.43 3.66 -11.83
C THR A 260 16.38 4.52 -11.14
N ILE A 261 15.15 4.51 -11.70
CA ILE A 261 14.03 5.32 -11.18
C ILE A 261 13.06 4.53 -10.30
N VAL A 262 13.31 3.25 -10.02
CA VAL A 262 12.46 2.45 -9.12
C VAL A 262 12.89 2.60 -7.66
N GLY A 263 11.94 2.52 -6.73
CA GLY A 263 12.15 2.78 -5.30
C GLY A 263 12.44 4.25 -4.98
N LYS A 264 11.75 5.18 -5.66
CA LYS A 264 12.05 6.62 -5.67
C LYS A 264 10.79 7.48 -5.53
N ILE A 265 11.02 8.74 -5.19
CA ILE A 265 10.12 9.84 -5.56
C ILE A 265 10.80 10.55 -6.73
N LEU A 266 10.09 10.66 -7.83
CA LEU A 266 10.54 11.38 -9.03
C LEU A 266 9.93 12.77 -9.07
N ARG A 267 10.62 13.74 -9.71
CA ARG A 267 10.13 15.10 -9.90
C ARG A 267 10.42 15.53 -11.34
N ILE A 268 9.35 15.75 -12.13
CA ILE A 268 9.40 16.07 -13.56
C ILE A 268 8.44 17.20 -13.91
N ILE A 269 8.64 17.83 -15.07
CA ILE A 269 7.76 18.85 -15.64
C ILE A 269 7.17 18.28 -16.94
N PRO A 270 5.88 17.87 -16.96
CA PRO A 270 5.26 17.29 -18.14
C PRO A 270 5.22 18.24 -19.35
N ASP A 271 4.93 19.53 -19.14
CA ASP A 271 4.83 20.51 -20.23
C ASP A 271 6.21 21.04 -20.63
N LEU A 272 6.63 20.75 -21.86
CA LEU A 272 7.92 21.18 -22.41
C LEU A 272 8.10 22.71 -22.49
N ARG A 273 7.03 23.49 -22.39
CA ARG A 273 7.05 24.95 -22.48
C ARG A 273 7.27 25.63 -21.12
N GLU A 274 7.05 24.89 -20.03
CA GLU A 274 7.23 25.40 -18.67
C GLU A 274 8.71 25.31 -18.25
N HIS A 275 9.16 26.23 -17.41
CA HIS A 275 10.49 26.25 -16.77
C HIS A 275 11.69 26.13 -17.73
N THR A 276 11.59 26.62 -18.97
CA THR A 276 12.62 26.44 -20.00
C THR A 276 13.99 26.96 -19.60
N GLY A 277 14.09 27.98 -18.73
CA GLY A 277 15.33 28.54 -18.21
C GLY A 277 15.90 27.84 -16.98
N THR A 278 15.11 26.98 -16.29
CA THR A 278 15.48 26.36 -15.01
C THR A 278 15.36 24.84 -15.04
N SER A 279 15.24 24.26 -16.22
CA SER A 279 15.09 22.82 -16.41
C SER A 279 15.78 22.35 -17.69
N THR A 280 16.04 21.06 -17.77
CA THR A 280 16.62 20.38 -18.93
C THR A 280 15.58 19.46 -19.56
N VAL A 281 15.56 19.33 -20.87
CA VAL A 281 14.70 18.35 -21.56
C VAL A 281 15.18 16.93 -21.24
N SER A 282 14.24 16.02 -20.99
CA SER A 282 14.53 14.62 -20.73
C SER A 282 15.20 13.91 -21.92
N GLU A 283 15.85 12.78 -21.69
CA GLU A 283 16.52 11.99 -22.73
C GLU A 283 15.59 11.59 -23.88
N ASN A 284 14.33 11.27 -23.58
CA ASN A 284 13.34 10.91 -24.59
C ASN A 284 12.64 12.12 -25.25
N GLY A 285 12.98 13.35 -24.83
CA GLY A 285 12.41 14.58 -25.40
C GLY A 285 10.95 14.87 -25.03
N ARG A 286 10.37 14.17 -24.05
CA ARG A 286 8.93 14.20 -23.79
C ARG A 286 8.49 15.04 -22.59
N TYR A 287 9.38 15.29 -21.67
CA TYR A 287 9.17 16.10 -20.47
C TYR A 287 10.44 16.87 -20.14
N ARG A 288 10.40 17.69 -19.13
CA ARG A 288 11.57 18.40 -18.63
C ARG A 288 11.88 17.97 -17.20
N ILE A 289 13.11 18.15 -16.80
CA ILE A 289 13.64 17.81 -15.49
C ILE A 289 14.12 19.10 -14.84
N PRO A 290 13.61 19.46 -13.64
CA PRO A 290 14.09 20.63 -12.91
C PRO A 290 15.59 20.54 -12.64
N ASN A 291 16.34 21.62 -12.93
CA ASN A 291 17.79 21.65 -12.70
C ASN A 291 18.17 21.65 -11.22
N ASP A 292 17.21 21.98 -10.34
CA ASP A 292 17.36 21.93 -8.89
C ASP A 292 17.03 20.56 -8.27
N ASN A 293 16.73 19.53 -9.07
CA ASN A 293 16.67 18.17 -8.56
C ASN A 293 18.01 17.76 -7.95
N PRO A 294 18.03 17.06 -6.80
CA PRO A 294 19.24 16.88 -5.99
C PRO A 294 20.37 16.13 -6.72
N PHE A 295 20.02 15.30 -7.69
CA PHE A 295 20.98 14.47 -8.42
C PHE A 295 21.16 14.90 -9.89
N ALA A 296 20.61 16.05 -10.29
CA ALA A 296 20.65 16.52 -11.69
C ALA A 296 22.08 16.71 -12.24
N ALA A 297 23.04 17.05 -11.37
CA ALA A 297 24.45 17.25 -11.70
C ALA A 297 25.34 16.03 -11.38
N VAL A 298 24.78 14.94 -10.84
CA VAL A 298 25.54 13.74 -10.47
C VAL A 298 25.67 12.82 -11.68
N GLU A 299 26.91 12.56 -12.08
CA GLU A 299 27.22 11.68 -13.20
C GLU A 299 26.71 10.25 -12.92
N GLY A 300 26.07 9.63 -13.90
CA GLY A 300 25.49 8.30 -13.79
C GLY A 300 24.14 8.23 -13.07
N ALA A 301 23.71 9.30 -12.38
CA ALA A 301 22.42 9.31 -11.71
C ALA A 301 21.27 9.71 -12.64
N ARG A 302 20.08 9.15 -12.39
CA ARG A 302 18.83 9.60 -13.02
C ARG A 302 18.45 10.98 -12.48
N LYS A 303 18.34 11.93 -13.36
CA LYS A 303 18.11 13.35 -13.02
C LYS A 303 16.70 13.62 -12.50
N GLU A 304 15.76 12.71 -12.74
CA GLU A 304 14.37 12.78 -12.29
C GLU A 304 14.23 12.56 -10.78
N ILE A 305 15.23 12.00 -10.10
CA ILE A 305 15.15 11.59 -8.70
C ILE A 305 15.05 12.80 -7.78
N TRP A 306 14.02 12.81 -6.93
CA TRP A 306 13.84 13.77 -5.83
C TRP A 306 14.26 13.18 -4.48
N ALA A 307 13.88 11.93 -4.21
CA ALA A 307 14.23 11.16 -3.03
C ALA A 307 14.29 9.66 -3.37
N TYR A 308 14.92 8.83 -2.54
CA TYR A 308 15.18 7.42 -2.88
C TYR A 308 15.22 6.51 -1.64
N GLY A 309 15.43 5.21 -1.86
CA GLY A 309 15.48 4.23 -0.78
C GLY A 309 14.10 3.90 -0.20
N LEU A 310 13.06 3.89 -1.03
CA LEU A 310 11.69 3.52 -0.69
C LEU A 310 11.34 2.16 -1.28
N ARG A 311 10.46 1.39 -0.63
CA ARG A 311 9.96 0.14 -1.19
C ARG A 311 8.78 0.37 -2.12
N ASN A 312 7.67 0.82 -1.58
CA ASN A 312 6.46 1.05 -2.36
C ASN A 312 5.71 2.30 -1.86
N PRO A 313 6.21 3.50 -2.20
CA PRO A 313 5.56 4.76 -1.88
C PRO A 313 4.34 4.98 -2.79
N HIS A 314 3.34 4.11 -2.64
CA HIS A 314 2.23 4.00 -3.56
C HIS A 314 1.20 5.12 -3.43
N ARG A 315 1.28 5.92 -2.36
CA ARG A 315 0.44 7.09 -2.12
C ARG A 315 1.28 8.29 -1.69
N LEU A 316 0.96 9.43 -2.30
CA LEU A 316 1.56 10.72 -1.99
C LEU A 316 0.44 11.72 -1.71
N THR A 317 0.49 12.40 -0.57
CA THR A 317 -0.50 13.44 -0.26
C THR A 317 0.15 14.70 0.28
N TRP A 318 -0.36 15.84 -0.17
CA TRP A 318 0.04 17.12 0.35
C TRP A 318 -0.83 17.53 1.53
N ASP A 319 -0.20 17.98 2.61
CA ASP A 319 -0.86 18.74 3.66
C ASP A 319 -0.54 20.22 3.50
N VAL A 320 -1.58 21.03 3.41
CA VAL A 320 -1.49 22.49 3.39
C VAL A 320 -1.91 23.02 4.75
N ASP A 321 -0.94 23.44 5.54
CA ASP A 321 -1.22 24.10 6.81
C ASP A 321 -1.82 25.50 6.54
N PRO A 322 -3.04 25.79 7.02
CA PRO A 322 -3.63 27.12 6.85
C PRO A 322 -2.81 28.26 7.46
N ALA A 323 -2.00 27.98 8.48
CA ALA A 323 -1.08 28.96 9.07
C ALA A 323 0.16 29.20 8.20
N HIS A 324 0.57 28.22 7.41
CA HIS A 324 1.75 28.26 6.56
C HIS A 324 1.45 27.73 5.13
N PRO A 325 0.50 28.35 4.40
CA PRO A 325 -0.06 27.77 3.17
C PRO A 325 0.95 27.72 1.99
N ARG A 326 2.13 28.34 2.12
CA ARG A 326 3.16 28.35 1.08
C ARG A 326 4.26 27.32 1.30
N THR A 327 4.21 26.57 2.39
CA THR A 327 5.16 25.52 2.76
C THR A 327 4.43 24.21 3.03
N PRO A 328 3.78 23.60 2.01
CA PRO A 328 3.06 22.36 2.19
C PRO A 328 4.00 21.19 2.49
N THR A 329 3.53 20.22 3.24
CA THR A 329 4.25 18.99 3.56
C THR A 329 3.81 17.87 2.63
N LEU A 330 4.76 17.17 2.00
CA LEU A 330 4.48 15.99 1.19
C LEU A 330 4.68 14.73 2.03
N PHE A 331 3.61 13.97 2.23
CA PHE A 331 3.63 12.65 2.87
C PHE A 331 3.70 11.56 1.81
N ALA A 332 4.49 10.52 2.09
CA ALA A 332 4.44 9.24 1.38
C ALA A 332 3.91 8.16 2.31
N PHE A 333 2.96 7.37 1.81
CA PHE A 333 2.44 6.16 2.45
C PHE A 333 3.13 4.98 1.79
N ASN A 334 4.07 4.38 2.51
CA ASN A 334 5.05 3.47 1.97
C ASN A 334 4.82 2.07 2.55
N ILE A 335 4.48 1.11 1.69
CA ILE A 335 4.28 -0.28 2.10
C ILE A 335 5.63 -0.94 2.32
N GLY A 336 5.82 -1.46 3.53
CA GLY A 336 7.02 -2.17 3.94
C GLY A 336 7.08 -3.63 3.46
N LEU A 337 8.15 -4.34 3.80
CA LEU A 337 8.38 -5.70 3.30
C LEU A 337 7.72 -6.76 4.19
N ALA A 338 8.09 -6.81 5.45
CA ALA A 338 7.69 -7.91 6.33
C ALA A 338 7.44 -7.51 7.79
N THR A 339 7.87 -6.34 8.21
CA THR A 339 7.86 -5.95 9.63
C THR A 339 7.14 -4.65 9.89
N TRP A 340 7.37 -3.62 9.07
CA TRP A 340 6.88 -2.28 9.33
C TRP A 340 6.22 -1.64 8.11
N GLU A 341 5.07 -1.05 8.33
CA GLU A 341 4.44 -0.09 7.44
C GLU A 341 4.80 1.33 7.86
N THR A 342 5.11 2.23 6.92
CA THR A 342 5.63 3.56 7.28
C THR A 342 4.87 4.71 6.62
N ILE A 343 4.84 5.85 7.32
CA ILE A 343 4.51 7.14 6.73
C ILE A 343 5.75 8.02 6.84
N ASP A 344 6.16 8.55 5.70
CA ASP A 344 7.37 9.34 5.55
C ASP A 344 7.03 10.78 5.14
N ILE A 345 7.75 11.78 5.68
CA ILE A 345 7.75 13.14 5.13
C ILE A 345 8.85 13.22 4.09
N ILE A 346 8.50 13.66 2.87
CA ILE A 346 9.41 13.60 1.73
C ILE A 346 10.26 14.87 1.65
N HIS A 347 11.58 14.68 1.76
CA HIS A 347 12.58 15.72 1.66
C HIS A 347 13.43 15.59 0.40
N LYS A 348 13.93 16.72 -0.10
CA LYS A 348 14.84 16.79 -1.23
C LYS A 348 16.15 16.06 -0.95
N GLY A 349 16.49 15.07 -1.77
CA GLY A 349 17.75 14.32 -1.69
C GLY A 349 17.79 13.26 -0.59
N ALA A 350 16.70 13.08 0.16
CA ALA A 350 16.62 12.13 1.27
C ALA A 350 16.72 10.67 0.80
N ASN A 351 17.34 9.83 1.63
CA ASN A 351 17.39 8.39 1.50
C ASN A 351 16.62 7.74 2.65
N TYR A 352 15.56 7.00 2.34
CA TYR A 352 14.67 6.34 3.31
C TYR A 352 15.14 4.92 3.68
N GLY A 353 16.33 4.53 3.24
CA GLY A 353 17.09 3.39 3.73
C GLY A 353 16.75 2.02 3.10
N TYR A 354 15.57 1.81 2.51
CA TYR A 354 15.20 0.49 1.96
C TYR A 354 16.08 0.10 0.76
N PRO A 355 16.58 -1.16 0.67
CA PRO A 355 16.33 -2.33 1.51
C PRO A 355 17.40 -2.60 2.59
N LEU A 356 18.15 -1.59 3.00
CA LEU A 356 19.12 -1.68 4.10
C LEU A 356 18.47 -1.38 5.45
N ARG A 357 17.31 -0.74 5.42
CA ARG A 357 16.46 -0.39 6.56
C ARG A 357 15.01 -0.75 6.25
N GLU A 358 14.24 -1.11 7.27
CA GLU A 358 12.80 -1.18 7.24
C GLU A 358 12.26 -0.48 8.49
N GLY A 359 11.52 0.60 8.31
CA GLY A 359 11.16 1.49 9.40
C GLY A 359 12.38 2.03 10.14
N THR A 360 12.35 1.94 11.46
CA THR A 360 13.43 2.37 12.35
C THR A 360 14.40 1.25 12.71
N GLN A 361 14.56 0.23 11.87
CA GLN A 361 15.42 -0.92 12.12
C GLN A 361 16.35 -1.20 10.93
N SER A 362 17.49 -1.85 11.21
CA SER A 362 18.37 -2.38 10.18
C SER A 362 17.76 -3.63 9.55
N MET A 363 18.00 -3.84 8.24
CA MET A 363 17.56 -5.04 7.54
C MET A 363 18.72 -5.71 6.83
N SER A 364 18.89 -7.01 7.08
CA SER A 364 19.89 -7.85 6.44
C SER A 364 19.51 -8.24 5.00
N SER A 365 20.48 -8.79 4.25
CA SER A 365 20.24 -9.33 2.91
C SER A 365 19.26 -10.51 2.88
N THR A 366 18.98 -11.12 4.02
CA THR A 366 18.00 -12.21 4.18
C THR A 366 16.70 -11.75 4.82
N ASN A 367 16.46 -10.44 4.87
CA ASN A 367 15.28 -9.78 5.45
C ASN A 367 15.19 -9.90 7.00
N GLY A 368 16.26 -10.29 7.67
CA GLY A 368 16.32 -10.26 9.14
C GLY A 368 16.39 -8.82 9.64
N ILE A 369 15.57 -8.48 10.62
CA ILE A 369 15.52 -7.17 11.26
C ILE A 369 16.43 -7.15 12.49
N GLY A 370 17.09 -6.01 12.73
CA GLY A 370 17.95 -5.79 13.88
C GLY A 370 18.00 -4.31 14.29
N PRO A 371 18.71 -4.01 15.39
CA PRO A 371 18.87 -2.62 15.82
C PRO A 371 19.65 -1.80 14.77
N LEU A 372 19.43 -0.50 14.76
CA LEU A 372 20.25 0.41 13.95
C LEU A 372 21.70 0.42 14.48
N PRO A 373 22.70 0.61 13.59
CA PRO A 373 24.07 0.91 14.00
C PRO A 373 24.15 2.19 14.83
N ALA A 374 25.13 2.30 15.71
CA ALA A 374 25.33 3.52 16.52
C ALA A 374 25.55 4.76 15.65
N ASP A 375 26.35 4.61 14.57
CA ASP A 375 26.49 5.59 13.51
C ASP A 375 25.71 5.09 12.30
N ASP A 376 24.43 5.46 12.21
CA ASP A 376 23.59 4.99 11.13
C ASP A 376 23.83 5.80 9.86
N ILE A 377 24.83 5.37 9.09
CA ILE A 377 25.18 5.90 7.78
C ILE A 377 25.18 4.78 6.73
N ILE A 378 24.73 5.12 5.53
CA ILE A 378 24.68 4.19 4.39
C ILE A 378 25.33 4.81 3.15
N PRO A 379 25.83 4.01 2.20
CA PRO A 379 26.41 4.53 0.96
C PRO A 379 25.38 5.30 0.12
N ILE A 380 25.82 6.36 -0.56
CA ILE A 380 25.10 6.95 -1.70
C ILE A 380 25.50 6.13 -2.93
N GLN A 381 24.65 5.20 -3.33
CA GLN A 381 24.94 4.24 -4.38
C GLN A 381 24.55 4.80 -5.75
N ILE A 382 25.52 5.05 -6.64
CA ILE A 382 25.23 5.52 -8.01
C ILE A 382 24.79 4.34 -8.88
N SER A 383 25.57 3.24 -8.88
CA SER A 383 25.27 2.00 -9.60
C SER A 383 25.55 0.79 -8.70
N ASP A 384 25.56 -0.41 -9.23
CA ASP A 384 25.91 -1.63 -8.47
C ASP A 384 27.35 -1.63 -7.95
N THR A 385 28.27 -0.91 -8.62
CA THR A 385 29.71 -0.90 -8.34
C THR A 385 30.25 0.46 -7.90
N VAL A 386 29.48 1.54 -8.07
CA VAL A 386 29.93 2.92 -7.81
C VAL A 386 29.15 3.55 -6.68
N ALA A 387 29.83 3.96 -5.64
CA ALA A 387 29.27 4.77 -4.53
C ALA A 387 29.93 6.15 -4.48
N HIS A 388 29.18 7.17 -4.04
CA HIS A 388 29.63 8.57 -3.93
C HIS A 388 29.38 9.10 -2.52
N GLY A 389 30.26 8.73 -1.57
CA GLY A 389 30.12 9.14 -0.18
C GLY A 389 29.05 8.36 0.59
N THR A 390 28.60 8.94 1.68
CA THR A 390 27.62 8.33 2.59
C THR A 390 26.57 9.35 3.02
N ILE A 391 25.43 8.86 3.49
CA ILE A 391 24.32 9.67 3.99
C ILE A 391 23.71 9.01 5.22
N LYS A 392 23.22 9.80 6.17
CA LYS A 392 22.34 9.32 7.23
C LYS A 392 20.96 9.06 6.64
N PRO A 393 20.31 7.89 6.89
CA PRO A 393 18.95 7.66 6.45
C PRO A 393 17.96 8.66 7.07
N THR A 394 16.89 8.95 6.32
CA THR A 394 15.73 9.67 6.84
C THR A 394 14.75 8.62 7.39
N TYR A 395 14.27 8.84 8.61
CA TYR A 395 13.39 7.91 9.29
C TYR A 395 11.92 8.26 9.10
N PRO A 396 11.01 7.28 9.18
CA PRO A 396 9.58 7.52 9.12
C PRO A 396 9.11 8.34 10.34
N VAL A 397 8.02 9.07 10.17
CA VAL A 397 7.35 9.79 11.27
C VAL A 397 6.27 8.94 11.96
N ILE A 398 5.80 7.90 11.29
CA ILE A 398 4.89 6.87 11.82
C ILE A 398 5.34 5.52 11.29
N GLU A 399 5.29 4.50 12.17
CA GLU A 399 5.36 3.10 11.76
C GLU A 399 4.35 2.26 12.54
N TYR A 400 3.83 1.19 11.92
CA TYR A 400 3.05 0.17 12.61
C TYR A 400 3.44 -1.22 12.12
N PRO A 401 3.36 -2.27 12.98
CA PRO A 401 3.88 -3.58 12.66
C PRO A 401 2.96 -4.36 11.70
N HIS A 402 3.55 -5.26 10.92
CA HIS A 402 2.82 -6.36 10.28
C HIS A 402 2.37 -7.33 11.36
N SER A 403 1.21 -7.09 11.93
CA SER A 403 0.66 -7.86 13.05
C SER A 403 -0.85 -7.81 13.04
N ARG A 404 -1.49 -8.91 13.41
CA ARG A 404 -2.94 -8.95 13.62
C ARG A 404 -3.35 -8.24 14.90
N ASP A 405 -2.48 -8.27 15.90
CA ASP A 405 -2.71 -7.70 17.20
C ASP A 405 -2.14 -6.28 17.25
N GLY A 406 -2.96 -5.30 16.86
CA GLY A 406 -2.60 -3.89 16.93
C GLY A 406 -1.96 -3.29 15.67
N GLY A 407 -1.58 -4.10 14.68
CA GLY A 407 -0.97 -3.67 13.41
C GLY A 407 -1.83 -3.91 12.18
N GLY A 408 -1.21 -4.05 11.03
CA GLY A 408 -1.81 -4.30 9.72
C GLY A 408 -0.94 -5.18 8.84
N ASP A 409 -1.02 -4.96 7.54
CA ASP A 409 -0.31 -5.75 6.52
C ASP A 409 0.15 -4.91 5.32
N ALA A 410 -0.57 -3.86 5.00
CA ALA A 410 -0.20 -2.98 3.91
C ALA A 410 -0.78 -1.58 4.15
N MET A 411 0.09 -0.60 4.27
CA MET A 411 -0.29 0.81 4.39
C MET A 411 -1.25 1.20 3.26
N SER A 412 -2.34 1.86 3.61
CA SER A 412 -3.28 2.41 2.65
C SER A 412 -2.86 3.84 2.27
N SER A 413 -3.82 4.70 2.04
CA SER A 413 -3.66 6.15 1.87
C SER A 413 -4.04 6.88 3.15
N GLY A 414 -3.69 8.14 3.24
CA GLY A 414 -4.13 9.01 4.33
C GLY A 414 -4.11 10.48 3.93
N TYR A 415 -4.78 11.29 4.73
CA TYR A 415 -4.90 12.74 4.54
C TYR A 415 -4.95 13.44 5.89
N VAL A 416 -4.36 14.62 5.97
CA VAL A 416 -4.67 15.54 7.07
C VAL A 416 -6.06 16.11 6.82
N TYR A 417 -7.01 15.80 7.72
CA TYR A 417 -8.39 16.22 7.55
C TYR A 417 -8.54 17.73 7.75
N ARG A 418 -9.11 18.40 6.74
CA ARG A 418 -9.36 19.84 6.71
C ARG A 418 -10.83 20.19 6.48
N GLY A 419 -11.68 19.20 6.26
CA GLY A 419 -13.11 19.34 6.03
C GLY A 419 -13.87 19.93 7.22
N LYS A 420 -15.19 20.07 7.05
CA LYS A 420 -16.09 20.68 8.03
C LYS A 420 -17.06 19.68 8.66
N LEU A 421 -17.33 18.56 7.98
CA LEU A 421 -18.33 17.58 8.41
C LEU A 421 -17.94 16.85 9.70
N VAL A 422 -16.63 16.63 9.91
CA VAL A 422 -16.14 15.82 11.03
C VAL A 422 -15.16 16.62 11.89
N PRO A 423 -15.64 17.55 12.75
CA PRO A 423 -14.77 18.41 13.56
C PRO A 423 -13.79 17.65 14.46
N ALA A 424 -14.15 16.43 14.90
CA ALA A 424 -13.30 15.57 15.72
C ALA A 424 -12.02 15.10 14.99
N LEU A 425 -11.99 15.13 13.66
CA LEU A 425 -10.84 14.75 12.83
C LEU A 425 -9.99 15.96 12.40
N ARG A 426 -10.41 17.19 12.68
CA ARG A 426 -9.67 18.37 12.23
C ARG A 426 -8.23 18.33 12.73
N ASP A 427 -7.29 18.66 11.83
CA ASP A 427 -5.85 18.64 12.09
C ASP A 427 -5.30 17.27 12.53
N LYS A 428 -5.96 16.20 12.11
CA LYS A 428 -5.48 14.83 12.29
C LYS A 428 -5.10 14.23 10.94
N LEU A 429 -3.95 13.57 10.89
CA LEU A 429 -3.58 12.68 9.78
C LEU A 429 -4.38 11.38 9.94
N VAL A 430 -5.35 11.16 9.06
CA VAL A 430 -6.21 9.97 9.05
C VAL A 430 -5.69 9.02 8.00
N PHE A 431 -5.45 7.77 8.36
CA PHE A 431 -4.89 6.75 7.47
C PHE A 431 -5.38 5.35 7.86
N GLY A 432 -5.00 4.34 7.09
CA GLY A 432 -5.46 2.98 7.39
C GLY A 432 -4.67 1.88 6.68
N ASP A 433 -5.13 0.65 6.85
CA ASP A 433 -4.53 -0.56 6.30
C ASP A 433 -5.41 -1.18 5.22
N ILE A 434 -4.80 -1.52 4.09
CA ILE A 434 -5.49 -2.03 2.89
C ILE A 434 -6.24 -3.31 3.17
N THR A 435 -5.57 -4.26 3.82
CA THR A 435 -6.02 -5.65 3.90
C THR A 435 -7.02 -5.84 5.01
N THR A 436 -6.71 -5.30 6.18
CA THR A 436 -7.51 -5.45 7.39
C THR A 436 -8.70 -4.50 7.45
N GLY A 437 -8.60 -3.35 6.77
CA GLY A 437 -9.58 -2.26 6.88
C GLY A 437 -9.51 -1.52 8.21
N ARG A 438 -8.43 -1.67 8.98
CA ARG A 438 -8.18 -0.88 10.19
C ARG A 438 -7.88 0.56 9.82
N VAL A 439 -8.31 1.47 10.66
CA VAL A 439 -8.10 2.92 10.48
C VAL A 439 -7.55 3.53 11.74
N TRP A 440 -6.64 4.50 11.56
CA TRP A 440 -6.00 5.26 12.64
C TRP A 440 -6.01 6.75 12.32
N TYR A 441 -5.76 7.53 13.36
CA TYR A 441 -5.32 8.91 13.21
C TYR A 441 -4.07 9.17 14.06
N ALA A 442 -3.32 10.17 13.66
CA ALA A 442 -2.28 10.81 14.46
C ALA A 442 -2.53 12.33 14.48
N ASN A 443 -2.17 13.01 15.58
CA ASN A 443 -2.25 14.46 15.62
C ASN A 443 -1.18 15.04 14.70
N ARG A 444 -1.56 15.91 13.78
CA ARG A 444 -0.62 16.48 12.80
C ARG A 444 0.61 17.13 13.45
N ALA A 445 0.41 17.85 14.56
CA ALA A 445 1.51 18.51 15.25
C ALA A 445 2.56 17.52 15.76
N GLU A 446 2.13 16.35 16.26
CA GLU A 446 3.02 15.26 16.70
C GLU A 446 3.73 14.61 15.52
N VAL A 447 3.02 14.44 14.39
CA VAL A 447 3.60 13.89 13.14
C VAL A 447 4.71 14.81 12.61
N ILE A 448 4.47 16.13 12.58
CA ILE A 448 5.49 17.09 12.14
C ILE A 448 6.67 17.16 13.13
N ALA A 449 6.39 17.05 14.44
CA ALA A 449 7.44 17.07 15.46
C ALA A 449 8.31 15.79 15.42
N ALA A 450 7.79 14.68 14.91
CA ALA A 450 8.55 13.43 14.75
C ALA A 450 9.55 13.48 13.58
N ASP A 451 9.47 14.49 12.71
CA ASP A 451 10.43 14.71 11.62
C ASP A 451 11.69 15.45 12.13
N ASP A 452 12.32 14.90 13.15
CA ASP A 452 13.48 15.48 13.83
C ASP A 452 14.83 14.79 13.51
N GLY A 453 14.80 13.79 12.62
CA GLY A 453 15.96 13.01 12.22
C GLY A 453 16.43 11.99 13.27
N ASN A 454 15.58 11.71 14.28
CA ASN A 454 15.84 10.72 15.31
C ASN A 454 14.91 9.49 15.13
N ALA A 455 15.49 8.33 14.88
CA ALA A 455 14.73 7.09 14.68
C ALA A 455 13.84 6.68 15.88
N SER A 456 14.12 7.20 17.07
CA SER A 456 13.33 6.89 18.27
C SER A 456 12.09 7.79 18.42
N THR A 457 11.95 8.82 17.58
CA THR A 457 10.86 9.77 17.67
C THR A 457 9.79 9.43 16.63
N LEU A 458 8.72 8.77 17.09
CA LEU A 458 7.56 8.42 16.25
C LEU A 458 6.30 9.10 16.79
N ALA A 459 5.43 9.55 15.91
CA ALA A 459 4.14 10.10 16.31
C ALA A 459 3.21 9.00 16.83
N PRO A 460 2.50 9.21 17.96
CA PRO A 460 1.51 8.28 18.45
C PRO A 460 0.36 8.09 17.47
N ILE A 461 -0.08 6.84 17.29
CA ILE A 461 -1.23 6.51 16.47
C ILE A 461 -2.40 6.05 17.33
N HIS A 462 -3.61 6.43 16.94
CA HIS A 462 -4.85 6.14 17.65
C HIS A 462 -5.82 5.41 16.74
N GLU A 463 -6.18 4.19 17.11
CA GLU A 463 -7.13 3.40 16.31
C GLU A 463 -8.55 3.96 16.42
N MET A 464 -9.23 3.99 15.28
CA MET A 464 -10.64 4.32 15.15
C MET A 464 -11.44 3.09 14.76
N ASP A 465 -12.69 3.05 15.19
CA ASP A 465 -13.65 2.07 14.71
C ASP A 465 -14.32 2.59 13.42
N ALA A 466 -14.25 1.83 12.34
CA ALA A 466 -14.95 2.12 11.09
C ALA A 466 -15.82 0.97 10.61
N ASP A 467 -15.82 -0.16 11.33
CA ASP A 467 -16.58 -1.38 11.04
C ASP A 467 -16.49 -1.85 9.57
N LEU A 468 -15.40 -1.48 8.90
CA LEU A 468 -15.23 -1.71 7.45
C LEU A 468 -15.33 -3.18 7.07
N ARG A 469 -14.83 -4.06 7.94
CA ARG A 469 -14.88 -5.50 7.69
C ARG A 469 -16.32 -5.99 7.54
N ARG A 470 -17.19 -5.66 8.48
CA ARG A 470 -18.59 -6.11 8.48
C ARG A 470 -19.36 -5.50 7.32
N ILE A 471 -19.32 -4.17 7.18
CA ILE A 471 -20.11 -3.47 6.15
C ILE A 471 -19.68 -3.85 4.73
N THR A 472 -18.39 -4.13 4.49
CA THR A 472 -17.90 -4.59 3.19
C THR A 472 -18.33 -6.04 2.92
N GLN A 473 -18.34 -6.92 3.92
CA GLN A 473 -18.84 -8.30 3.75
C GLN A 473 -20.32 -8.34 3.41
N GLU A 474 -21.12 -7.56 4.13
CA GLU A 474 -22.58 -7.47 3.88
C GLU A 474 -22.85 -6.93 2.47
N LYS A 475 -22.23 -5.82 2.11
CA LYS A 475 -22.41 -5.20 0.78
C LYS A 475 -21.84 -6.06 -0.36
N TYR A 476 -20.73 -6.76 -0.14
CA TYR A 476 -20.19 -7.72 -1.10
C TYR A 476 -21.20 -8.81 -1.46
N ARG A 477 -21.86 -9.40 -0.46
CA ARG A 477 -22.91 -10.40 -0.69
C ARG A 477 -24.15 -9.81 -1.35
N GLU A 478 -24.62 -8.66 -0.86
CA GLU A 478 -25.76 -7.93 -1.44
C GLU A 478 -25.56 -7.65 -2.92
N ARG A 479 -24.33 -7.30 -3.33
CA ARG A 479 -23.96 -7.02 -4.72
C ARG A 479 -23.61 -8.25 -5.55
N GLY A 480 -23.92 -9.46 -5.06
CA GLY A 480 -23.74 -10.72 -5.79
C GLY A 480 -22.35 -11.34 -5.67
N GLY A 481 -21.51 -10.85 -4.77
CA GLY A 481 -20.23 -11.47 -4.46
C GLY A 481 -20.40 -12.87 -3.89
N LYS A 482 -19.61 -13.83 -4.39
CA LYS A 482 -19.69 -15.26 -4.09
C LYS A 482 -18.41 -15.75 -3.43
N GLY A 483 -18.47 -16.95 -2.85
CA GLY A 483 -17.34 -17.66 -2.29
C GLY A 483 -17.13 -17.42 -0.80
N GLU A 484 -16.21 -18.18 -0.23
CA GLU A 484 -15.91 -18.20 1.20
C GLU A 484 -14.91 -17.11 1.63
N ASN A 485 -14.19 -16.54 0.67
CA ASN A 485 -13.18 -15.50 0.92
C ASN A 485 -13.85 -14.13 1.07
N LEU A 486 -14.53 -13.94 2.18
CA LEU A 486 -15.23 -12.69 2.47
C LEU A 486 -14.23 -11.55 2.74
N PRO A 487 -14.57 -10.30 2.40
CA PRO A 487 -13.77 -9.13 2.75
C PRO A 487 -13.34 -9.12 4.22
N GLY A 488 -12.06 -8.93 4.49
CA GLY A 488 -11.50 -8.88 5.84
C GLY A 488 -11.46 -10.22 6.59
N SER A 489 -11.78 -11.36 5.95
CA SER A 489 -11.71 -12.70 6.56
C SER A 489 -10.32 -13.32 6.45
N GLY A 490 -9.52 -12.88 5.49
CA GLY A 490 -8.19 -13.43 5.22
C GLY A 490 -7.12 -12.90 6.14
N ALA A 491 -6.05 -13.67 6.19
CA ALA A 491 -4.75 -13.20 6.64
C ALA A 491 -4.16 -12.22 5.63
N ILE A 492 -3.16 -11.55 6.11
CA ILE A 492 -2.07 -10.93 5.39
C ILE A 492 -1.89 -11.55 4.00
N ALA A 493 -1.75 -10.77 2.98
CA ALA A 493 -1.45 -11.14 1.61
C ALA A 493 -2.46 -12.05 0.89
N GLY A 494 -3.49 -11.50 0.37
CA GLY A 494 -4.10 -12.06 -0.82
C GLY A 494 -5.57 -12.42 -0.77
N ARG A 495 -6.11 -12.94 0.32
CA ARG A 495 -7.50 -13.41 0.36
C ARG A 495 -8.35 -12.65 1.34
N GLY A 496 -9.59 -12.36 0.94
CA GLY A 496 -10.55 -11.74 1.83
C GLY A 496 -10.13 -10.35 2.32
N ARG A 497 -9.38 -9.59 1.53
CA ARG A 497 -8.97 -8.22 1.85
C ARG A 497 -10.18 -7.31 1.79
N VAL A 498 -10.24 -6.33 2.69
CA VAL A 498 -11.19 -5.20 2.56
C VAL A 498 -10.81 -4.36 1.33
N ASP A 499 -9.53 -4.28 1.04
CA ASP A 499 -8.93 -3.51 -0.06
C ASP A 499 -9.31 -2.03 -0.03
N PHE A 500 -9.09 -1.46 1.13
CA PHE A 500 -9.49 -0.14 1.53
C PHE A 500 -8.54 0.97 1.02
N ARG A 501 -9.10 2.13 0.67
CA ARG A 501 -8.40 3.38 0.36
C ARG A 501 -9.17 4.57 0.93
N PHE A 502 -8.43 5.60 1.37
CA PHE A 502 -9.01 6.94 1.54
C PHE A 502 -8.90 7.75 0.25
N ALA A 503 -9.87 8.64 0.04
CA ALA A 503 -9.81 9.75 -0.89
C ALA A 503 -10.32 11.02 -0.20
N MET A 504 -10.03 12.18 -0.78
CA MET A 504 -10.47 13.48 -0.25
C MET A 504 -10.96 14.35 -1.41
N ASP A 505 -12.08 15.06 -1.20
CA ASP A 505 -12.59 16.02 -2.17
C ASP A 505 -11.94 17.42 -2.00
N ASN A 506 -12.30 18.35 -2.89
CA ASN A 506 -11.79 19.73 -2.85
C ASN A 506 -12.24 20.52 -1.62
N ASP A 507 -13.28 20.07 -0.91
CA ASP A 507 -13.75 20.65 0.36
C ASP A 507 -13.00 20.08 1.57
N GLY A 508 -12.10 19.12 1.35
CA GLY A 508 -11.34 18.42 2.39
C GLY A 508 -12.13 17.33 3.10
N GLU A 509 -13.24 16.87 2.53
CA GLU A 509 -14.05 15.79 3.08
C GLU A 509 -13.54 14.43 2.64
N LEU A 510 -13.57 13.44 3.55
CA LEU A 510 -13.01 12.12 3.34
C LEU A 510 -14.03 11.15 2.74
N TYR A 511 -13.51 10.27 1.89
CA TYR A 511 -14.21 9.14 1.32
C TYR A 511 -13.44 7.85 1.58
N VAL A 512 -14.18 6.76 1.73
CA VAL A 512 -13.67 5.39 1.86
C VAL A 512 -14.01 4.64 0.59
N LEU A 513 -12.98 4.10 -0.07
CA LEU A 513 -13.09 3.27 -1.26
C LEU A 513 -12.75 1.84 -0.87
N THR A 514 -13.58 0.87 -1.25
CA THR A 514 -13.32 -0.55 -1.00
C THR A 514 -13.48 -1.35 -2.28
N LYS A 515 -12.39 -2.00 -2.72
CA LYS A 515 -12.39 -2.80 -3.96
C LYS A 515 -13.21 -4.07 -3.83
N SER A 516 -13.25 -4.64 -2.64
CA SER A 516 -13.92 -5.91 -2.39
C SER A 516 -15.40 -5.86 -2.74
N ASP A 517 -16.12 -4.86 -2.26
CA ASP A 517 -17.54 -4.64 -2.56
C ASP A 517 -17.80 -3.60 -3.65
N GLY A 518 -16.73 -2.93 -4.14
CA GLY A 518 -16.82 -1.89 -5.17
C GLY A 518 -17.60 -0.66 -4.72
N MET A 519 -17.49 -0.27 -3.45
CA MET A 519 -18.24 0.86 -2.91
C MET A 519 -17.37 2.09 -2.68
N ILE A 520 -18.00 3.24 -2.86
CA ILE A 520 -17.52 4.54 -2.41
C ILE A 520 -18.44 4.97 -1.26
N ARG A 521 -17.86 5.29 -0.10
CA ARG A 521 -18.58 5.78 1.08
C ARG A 521 -18.02 7.14 1.48
N LYS A 522 -18.87 8.05 1.93
CA LYS A 522 -18.46 9.35 2.49
C LYS A 522 -18.37 9.25 4.01
N VAL A 523 -17.32 9.81 4.59
CA VAL A 523 -17.21 10.00 6.04
C VAL A 523 -18.05 11.20 6.40
N VAL A 524 -19.13 10.99 7.17
CA VAL A 524 -20.12 12.03 7.49
C VAL A 524 -20.12 12.45 8.95
N GLY A 525 -19.39 11.72 9.79
CA GLY A 525 -19.29 12.00 11.21
C GLY A 525 -18.23 11.15 11.90
N ALA A 526 -17.95 11.47 13.14
CA ALA A 526 -17.24 10.62 14.09
C ALA A 526 -17.82 10.84 15.47
N ARG A 527 -18.08 9.74 16.18
CA ARG A 527 -18.58 9.77 17.56
C ARG A 527 -17.59 9.11 18.50
N THR A 528 -17.55 9.59 19.73
CA THR A 528 -16.79 8.92 20.78
C THR A 528 -17.53 7.67 21.21
N THR A 529 -16.86 6.54 21.16
CA THR A 529 -17.36 5.26 21.68
C THR A 529 -16.56 4.90 22.92
N THR A 530 -17.24 4.51 23.98
CA THR A 530 -16.61 3.75 25.04
C THR A 530 -16.56 2.32 24.54
N PRO A 531 -15.38 1.69 24.38
CA PRO A 531 -15.33 0.28 24.07
C PRO A 531 -16.23 -0.45 25.09
N PRO A 532 -17.01 -1.47 24.69
CA PRO A 532 -17.68 -2.30 25.67
C PRO A 532 -16.62 -2.69 26.69
N ALA A 533 -16.93 -2.45 27.96
CA ALA A 533 -16.05 -2.89 29.05
C ALA A 533 -15.71 -4.32 28.69
N ALA A 534 -14.40 -4.64 28.57
CA ALA A 534 -13.98 -6.00 28.34
C ALA A 534 -14.74 -6.80 29.38
N THR A 535 -15.77 -7.52 28.94
CA THR A 535 -16.45 -8.48 29.79
C THR A 535 -15.27 -9.31 30.27
N ALA A 536 -14.92 -9.15 31.54
CA ALA A 536 -14.01 -10.05 32.17
C ALA A 536 -14.61 -11.41 31.88
N THR A 537 -14.13 -12.06 30.84
CA THR A 537 -14.39 -13.44 30.60
C THR A 537 -13.88 -14.08 31.85
N ALA A 538 -14.84 -14.36 32.74
CA ALA A 538 -14.57 -15.22 33.86
C ALA A 538 -13.69 -16.31 33.28
N ASN A 539 -12.53 -16.57 33.89
CA ASN A 539 -11.71 -17.71 33.61
C ASN A 539 -12.57 -18.97 33.71
N VAL A 540 -13.32 -19.22 32.65
CA VAL A 540 -13.76 -20.55 32.32
C VAL A 540 -12.50 -21.14 31.69
N THR A 541 -11.76 -21.90 32.46
CA THR A 541 -10.83 -22.90 32.00
C THR A 541 -11.62 -23.97 31.23
N SER A 542 -12.20 -23.56 30.11
CA SER A 542 -12.55 -24.48 29.01
C SER A 542 -11.21 -24.79 28.37
N ALA A 543 -10.81 -26.03 28.42
CA ALA A 543 -9.69 -26.54 27.66
C ALA A 543 -9.88 -26.04 26.21
N VAL A 544 -8.99 -25.17 25.76
CA VAL A 544 -9.03 -24.65 24.38
C VAL A 544 -8.85 -25.86 23.49
N ASP A 545 -9.86 -26.16 22.66
CA ASP A 545 -9.75 -27.24 21.68
C ASP A 545 -8.48 -27.02 20.83
N PRO A 546 -7.44 -27.86 20.94
CA PRO A 546 -6.19 -27.67 20.23
C PRO A 546 -6.36 -27.61 18.71
N LEU A 547 -7.36 -28.30 18.15
CA LEU A 547 -7.64 -28.26 16.72
C LEU A 547 -8.22 -26.93 16.30
N ALA A 548 -9.11 -26.35 17.08
CA ALA A 548 -9.66 -25.02 16.82
C ALA A 548 -8.60 -23.94 16.99
N ALA A 549 -7.70 -24.07 17.97
CA ALA A 549 -6.55 -23.18 18.15
C ALA A 549 -5.56 -23.30 16.99
N GLY A 550 -5.22 -24.53 16.59
CA GLY A 550 -4.35 -24.84 15.47
C GLY A 550 -4.91 -24.31 14.14
N LYS A 551 -6.19 -24.48 13.90
CA LYS A 551 -6.84 -23.91 12.71
C LYS A 551 -6.73 -22.38 12.71
N ARG A 552 -7.00 -21.71 13.81
CA ARG A 552 -6.86 -20.24 13.90
C ARG A 552 -5.43 -19.79 13.63
N ALA A 553 -4.44 -20.46 14.24
CA ALA A 553 -3.02 -20.13 14.03
C ALA A 553 -2.58 -20.43 12.59
N TYR A 554 -3.07 -21.53 11.98
CA TYR A 554 -2.85 -21.87 10.57
C TYR A 554 -3.45 -20.83 9.62
N ASP A 555 -4.74 -20.52 9.77
CA ASP A 555 -5.44 -19.53 8.95
C ASP A 555 -4.74 -18.16 9.03
N ALA A 556 -4.16 -17.90 10.20
CA ALA A 556 -3.46 -16.68 10.51
C ALA A 556 -2.11 -16.54 9.79
N ASN A 557 -1.35 -17.60 9.68
CA ASN A 557 0.07 -17.52 9.40
C ASN A 557 0.51 -18.37 8.19
N CYS A 558 -0.26 -19.38 7.81
CA CYS A 558 0.14 -20.39 6.84
C CYS A 558 -0.74 -20.40 5.58
N ALA A 559 -2.05 -20.16 5.74
CA ALA A 559 -3.04 -20.30 4.69
C ALA A 559 -2.79 -19.37 3.48
N ALA A 560 -2.14 -18.23 3.69
CA ALA A 560 -1.80 -17.29 2.64
C ALA A 560 -0.92 -17.90 1.53
N CYS A 561 -0.03 -18.82 1.91
CA CYS A 561 0.87 -19.51 0.99
C CYS A 561 0.40 -20.95 0.69
N HIS A 562 -0.07 -21.67 1.71
CA HIS A 562 -0.41 -23.10 1.59
C HIS A 562 -1.87 -23.39 1.30
N GLY A 563 -2.73 -22.37 1.15
CA GLY A 563 -4.17 -22.54 0.94
C GLY A 563 -4.95 -22.77 2.22
N ASN A 564 -6.26 -22.45 2.22
CA ASN A 564 -7.11 -22.52 3.42
C ASN A 564 -7.33 -23.94 3.95
N LEU A 565 -7.15 -24.93 3.09
CA LEU A 565 -7.25 -26.36 3.41
C LEU A 565 -5.87 -27.02 3.37
N ALA A 566 -4.80 -26.26 3.42
CA ALA A 566 -3.41 -26.72 3.32
C ALA A 566 -3.08 -27.47 2.00
N GLN A 567 -3.93 -27.32 0.97
CA GLN A 567 -3.85 -28.03 -0.30
C GLN A 567 -2.77 -27.47 -1.26
N GLY A 568 -1.89 -26.62 -0.78
CA GLY A 568 -0.84 -25.95 -1.57
C GLY A 568 -1.34 -24.83 -2.46
N ALA A 569 -0.42 -23.98 -2.93
CA ALA A 569 -0.75 -22.80 -3.72
C ALA A 569 -1.46 -23.15 -5.03
N VAL A 570 -0.95 -24.14 -5.77
CA VAL A 570 -1.46 -24.52 -7.09
C VAL A 570 -2.89 -25.06 -7.01
N LYS A 571 -3.14 -26.04 -6.13
CA LYS A 571 -4.50 -26.59 -5.92
C LYS A 571 -5.46 -25.58 -5.34
N ALA A 572 -4.94 -24.59 -4.62
CA ALA A 572 -5.73 -23.46 -4.13
C ALA A 572 -6.02 -22.39 -5.19
N GLY A 573 -5.58 -22.58 -6.44
CA GLY A 573 -5.75 -21.61 -7.53
C GLY A 573 -4.92 -20.35 -7.34
N MET A 574 -3.80 -20.47 -6.62
CA MET A 574 -2.86 -19.36 -6.38
C MET A 574 -1.56 -19.68 -7.10
N THR A 575 -1.13 -18.79 -7.98
CA THR A 575 0.25 -18.76 -8.48
C THR A 575 0.91 -17.53 -7.88
N ILE A 576 1.94 -17.74 -7.10
CA ILE A 576 2.72 -16.64 -6.53
C ILE A 576 3.98 -16.51 -7.41
N SER A 577 3.91 -15.63 -8.40
CA SER A 577 4.95 -15.48 -9.43
C SER A 577 6.33 -15.18 -8.85
N ILE A 578 6.41 -14.43 -7.75
CA ILE A 578 7.68 -14.18 -7.04
C ILE A 578 8.26 -15.46 -6.45
N ILE A 579 7.44 -16.33 -5.87
CA ILE A 579 7.91 -17.60 -5.30
C ILE A 579 8.41 -18.52 -6.40
N GLU A 580 7.68 -18.60 -7.52
CA GLU A 580 8.08 -19.39 -8.68
C GLU A 580 9.38 -18.87 -9.30
N GLU A 581 9.51 -17.56 -9.44
CA GLU A 581 10.71 -16.91 -9.95
C GLU A 581 11.96 -17.16 -9.09
N GLN A 582 11.79 -17.12 -7.76
CA GLN A 582 12.92 -17.24 -6.82
C GLN A 582 13.31 -18.69 -6.51
N HIS A 583 12.36 -19.62 -6.55
CA HIS A 583 12.56 -20.97 -5.99
C HIS A 583 12.15 -22.10 -6.93
N GLY A 584 11.53 -21.79 -8.09
CA GLY A 584 11.06 -22.77 -9.06
C GLY A 584 9.94 -23.70 -8.55
N LYS A 585 9.46 -23.51 -7.31
CA LYS A 585 8.40 -24.31 -6.70
C LYS A 585 7.40 -23.41 -5.97
N GLN A 586 6.13 -23.71 -6.15
CA GLN A 586 5.05 -23.11 -5.38
C GLN A 586 4.95 -23.76 -3.97
N PRO A 587 4.38 -23.07 -2.96
CA PRO A 587 4.10 -23.68 -1.66
C PRO A 587 3.36 -25.00 -1.81
N PRO A 588 3.90 -26.09 -1.22
CA PRO A 588 3.40 -27.44 -1.46
C PRO A 588 2.02 -27.69 -0.80
N ASP A 589 1.38 -28.73 -1.28
CA ASP A 589 0.25 -29.37 -0.60
C ASP A 589 0.76 -29.99 0.71
N LEU A 590 0.19 -29.61 1.82
CA LEU A 590 0.51 -30.14 3.16
C LEU A 590 -0.54 -31.17 3.61
N THR A 591 -1.43 -31.61 2.70
CA THR A 591 -2.46 -32.63 2.96
C THR A 591 -2.15 -33.96 2.30
N ASP A 592 -1.11 -34.04 1.50
CA ASP A 592 -0.63 -35.29 0.92
C ASP A 592 0.53 -35.91 1.75
N ASP A 593 0.95 -37.12 1.38
CA ASP A 593 2.01 -37.84 2.09
C ASP A 593 3.44 -37.44 1.64
N GLN A 594 3.57 -36.42 0.79
CA GLN A 594 4.86 -35.98 0.24
C GLN A 594 5.39 -34.76 1.00
N TRP A 595 6.29 -35.01 1.94
CA TRP A 595 6.91 -33.98 2.75
C TRP A 595 8.39 -33.80 2.36
N ASP A 596 8.72 -32.70 1.72
CA ASP A 596 10.10 -32.41 1.23
C ASP A 596 11.13 -32.24 2.37
N HIS A 597 10.70 -31.92 3.59
CA HIS A 597 11.58 -31.53 4.71
C HIS A 597 11.35 -32.35 5.99
N GLY A 598 10.88 -33.58 5.83
CA GLY A 598 10.54 -34.48 6.94
C GLY A 598 9.07 -34.42 7.33
N SER A 599 8.53 -35.58 7.74
CA SER A 599 7.08 -35.78 7.98
C SER A 599 6.72 -35.98 9.45
N SER A 600 7.69 -36.10 10.34
CA SER A 600 7.42 -36.22 11.79
C SER A 600 7.01 -34.86 12.38
N ASP A 601 6.24 -34.89 13.47
CA ASP A 601 5.83 -33.64 14.15
C ASP A 601 7.01 -32.81 14.62
N ALA A 602 8.13 -33.44 15.00
CA ALA A 602 9.36 -32.76 15.39
C ALA A 602 10.03 -32.03 14.21
N GLU A 603 10.04 -32.65 13.02
CA GLU A 603 10.60 -32.05 11.80
C GLU A 603 9.73 -30.91 11.32
N ILE A 604 8.41 -31.10 11.27
CA ILE A 604 7.46 -30.04 10.90
C ILE A 604 7.55 -28.86 11.88
N PHE A 605 7.67 -29.16 13.18
CA PHE A 605 7.87 -28.14 14.22
C PHE A 605 9.14 -27.34 13.95
N ALA A 606 10.25 -28.02 13.64
CA ALA A 606 11.52 -27.39 13.35
C ALA A 606 11.46 -26.52 12.08
N VAL A 607 10.75 -26.98 11.05
CA VAL A 607 10.53 -26.24 9.81
C VAL A 607 9.71 -24.98 10.07
N ILE A 608 8.58 -25.09 10.77
CA ILE A 608 7.76 -23.92 11.11
C ILE A 608 8.57 -22.94 11.97
N LYS A 609 9.28 -23.43 12.98
CA LYS A 609 10.02 -22.56 13.89
C LYS A 609 11.16 -21.81 13.20
N ARG A 610 11.98 -22.49 12.40
CA ARG A 610 13.20 -21.91 11.79
C ARG A 610 13.00 -21.37 10.37
N GLY A 611 11.91 -21.75 9.70
CA GLY A 611 11.73 -21.50 8.27
C GLY A 611 12.63 -22.40 7.41
N LEU A 612 12.60 -22.11 6.12
CA LEU A 612 13.36 -22.83 5.08
C LEU A 612 14.20 -21.86 4.24
N PRO A 613 15.26 -21.25 4.77
CA PRO A 613 16.16 -20.46 3.93
C PRO A 613 16.81 -21.35 2.85
N PRO A 614 16.91 -20.87 1.57
CA PRO A 614 16.61 -19.54 1.06
C PRO A 614 15.15 -19.34 0.61
N SER A 615 14.22 -20.26 0.89
CA SER A 615 12.82 -20.11 0.48
C SER A 615 12.12 -18.93 1.18
N MET A 616 10.94 -18.53 0.66
CA MET A 616 10.10 -17.52 1.31
C MET A 616 9.35 -18.02 2.55
N MET A 617 9.51 -19.30 2.92
CA MET A 617 8.94 -19.78 4.17
C MET A 617 9.77 -19.23 5.35
N ALA A 618 9.32 -18.12 5.89
CA ALA A 618 9.93 -17.48 7.06
C ALA A 618 9.82 -18.38 8.31
N GLY A 619 10.79 -18.28 9.19
CA GLY A 619 10.70 -18.89 10.53
C GLY A 619 9.71 -18.11 11.41
N TYR A 620 9.05 -18.85 12.30
CA TYR A 620 8.07 -18.31 13.25
C TYR A 620 8.57 -18.30 14.70
N ASP A 621 9.88 -18.49 14.92
CA ASP A 621 10.48 -18.36 16.25
C ASP A 621 10.28 -16.93 16.78
N GLY A 622 9.76 -16.83 18.00
CA GLY A 622 9.36 -15.54 18.59
C GLY A 622 8.05 -14.91 18.03
N ARG A 623 7.44 -15.49 16.98
CA ARG A 623 6.18 -15.03 16.37
C ARG A 623 4.98 -15.92 16.74
N LEU A 624 5.21 -17.22 16.87
CA LEU A 624 4.27 -18.20 17.39
C LEU A 624 4.86 -18.84 18.64
N SER A 625 4.04 -19.08 19.64
CA SER A 625 4.47 -19.90 20.79
C SER A 625 4.70 -21.35 20.35
N ASP A 626 5.52 -22.08 21.10
CA ASP A 626 5.72 -23.52 20.86
C ASP A 626 4.41 -24.32 20.95
N GLU A 627 3.44 -23.84 21.73
CA GLU A 627 2.10 -24.41 21.82
C GLU A 627 1.29 -24.14 20.55
N ASP A 628 1.31 -22.92 20.01
CA ASP A 628 0.63 -22.60 18.75
C ASP A 628 1.17 -23.43 17.59
N ILE A 629 2.50 -23.60 17.51
CA ILE A 629 3.12 -24.45 16.48
C ILE A 629 2.65 -25.90 16.62
N ARG A 630 2.58 -26.46 17.83
CA ARG A 630 2.05 -27.82 18.05
C ARG A 630 0.58 -27.92 17.67
N ASN A 631 -0.21 -26.92 18.00
CA ASN A 631 -1.62 -26.88 17.62
C ASN A 631 -1.82 -26.80 16.08
N VAL A 632 -0.98 -26.03 15.37
CA VAL A 632 -0.93 -26.01 13.89
C VAL A 632 -0.63 -27.41 13.35
N ILE A 633 0.36 -28.11 13.90
CA ILE A 633 0.69 -29.49 13.47
C ILE A 633 -0.49 -30.43 13.69
N GLN A 634 -1.15 -30.37 14.83
CA GLN A 634 -2.37 -31.16 15.07
C GLN A 634 -3.48 -30.85 14.08
N TYR A 635 -3.69 -29.60 13.74
CA TYR A 635 -4.63 -29.19 12.70
C TYR A 635 -4.26 -29.78 11.34
N LEU A 636 -3.01 -29.68 10.89
CA LEU A 636 -2.52 -30.28 9.64
C LEU A 636 -2.77 -31.81 9.64
N ARG A 637 -2.44 -32.49 10.71
CA ARG A 637 -2.72 -33.95 10.86
C ARG A 637 -4.19 -34.28 10.76
N SER A 638 -5.06 -33.42 11.28
CA SER A 638 -6.51 -33.61 11.18
C SER A 638 -7.05 -33.49 9.75
N LEU A 639 -6.33 -32.81 8.86
CA LEU A 639 -6.68 -32.72 7.44
C LEU A 639 -6.33 -34.00 6.69
N HIS A 640 -5.19 -34.65 7.01
CA HIS A 640 -4.80 -35.95 6.46
C HIS A 640 -5.81 -37.06 6.84
N ALA A 641 -6.33 -37.04 8.05
CA ALA A 641 -7.25 -38.06 8.52
C ALA A 641 -8.67 -37.98 7.90
N ARG A 642 -8.96 -36.93 7.11
CA ARG A 642 -10.26 -36.70 6.48
C ARG A 642 -10.28 -37.02 4.98
N GLN A 643 -9.15 -37.41 4.39
CA GLN A 643 -9.03 -37.94 3.04
C GLN A 643 -9.05 -39.48 3.06
#